data_cd00fc887264cb6ea67b59a73e84faaf
#
_entry.id   cd00fc887264cb6ea67b59a73e84faaf
#
_cell.length_a   1.000
_cell.length_b   1.000
_cell.length_c   1.000
_cell.angle_alpha   90.00
_cell.angle_beta   90.00
_cell.angle_gamma   90.00
#
_symmetry.space_group_name_H-M   'P 1'
#
loop_
_entity.id
_entity.type
_entity.pdbx_description
1 polymer ?
#
loop_
_entity_poly.entity_id
_entity_poly.type
_entity_poly.pdbx_seq_one_letter_code
_entity_poly.pdbx_strand_id
1 'polypeptide(L)'
;MYRYPVVIHFHRKNGDYDACSFSRKQADVKENLYYENDYFGAKFSFTVTSTERLDTLTFSAEIDGKTKDYLLRFNYYPLLTEVWILDGDETVYYSENPAIASPFYKDRNPFAFDKAFHSESFDHHWGYQGESGYSISDYQTSFKLWAPTATAVQVVVYENTSNDAPIWKTYNLERGNSYSYSHKYNTIGVWSVDLDENLAGKAYQYQIEFPHHQTLIRDPYTIATSPDGKRSVILSQRDRQVEGFKVKHGTDARWRLENPCKAVICEMHIRDFTKSPTSGVAEHLRGTFLGAAQTGTVNQYGQATAFDYIKELGCNYVQLQPIFDRHKEYDEDGNVTYNWGYDPQNYNAPEPSFSSNIDDPGQVIRDLKTMIQAYHDAGIGVIMDVVYNHTFSTVDAPFQTTVPDYYYRMNPDGTFQNGTGVGNETASEHEMYRKYMIDSLLYWVKEYNIDGFRFDLMGIHDVKTMQAIRWALDEVDPRIITYGEGWDMGTGLAPYDKAKKDNAYQMPNIGFFNDDQRDAIKGGEVYGSIKAGFVSGAATEPIVAKAILGSRELGSYLSPNQVLNYVEAHDNYNLHDLLATLHPDHSSDKIMRQVETATAMSILMQGMSFIELGQEFGRTKLLATGENGELTPADRERAMNSYNAPDSVNQVNWDLINERQESIDFIRQIIRLKTQRRAFSYPTYEEVYRHVFVHTAAENSGWIVYEIHGGTEHLLVVFNAKGTSFYFENAGNLEMLVSNSRSKESNVIDDISVAVLKVLS
;
A
#
# COMPACT_ATOMS: atom_id res chain seq x y z
N MET A 1 25.54 -9.08 37.43
CA MET A 1 26.46 -9.84 36.54
C MET A 1 25.75 -9.90 35.19
N TYR A 2 26.37 -9.30 34.17
CA TYR A 2 25.81 -9.26 32.81
C TYR A 2 26.18 -10.57 32.09
N ARG A 3 25.26 -11.06 31.22
CA ARG A 3 25.48 -12.27 30.43
C ARG A 3 25.19 -11.91 28.96
N TYR A 4 26.16 -12.17 28.08
CA TYR A 4 26.07 -11.90 26.66
C TYR A 4 26.18 -13.24 25.92
N PRO A 5 25.06 -13.85 25.49
CA PRO A 5 25.11 -15.01 24.62
C PRO A 5 25.58 -14.57 23.24
N VAL A 6 26.49 -15.33 22.64
CA VAL A 6 27.12 -15.03 21.36
C VAL A 6 27.11 -16.27 20.49
N VAL A 7 26.70 -16.11 19.23
CA VAL A 7 26.84 -17.07 18.16
C VAL A 7 27.62 -16.43 17.02
N ILE A 8 28.66 -17.09 16.57
CA ILE A 8 29.47 -16.64 15.43
C ILE A 8 29.46 -17.74 14.38
N HIS A 9 29.07 -17.38 13.16
CA HIS A 9 29.18 -18.23 11.98
C HIS A 9 30.36 -17.74 11.14
N PHE A 10 31.34 -18.60 10.93
CA PHE A 10 32.55 -18.26 10.18
C PHE A 10 32.67 -19.13 8.94
N HIS A 11 32.82 -18.53 7.78
CA HIS A 11 32.91 -19.25 6.52
C HIS A 11 34.23 -19.02 5.80
N ARG A 12 34.82 -20.15 5.36
CA ARG A 12 35.92 -20.17 4.39
C ARG A 12 35.47 -20.72 3.04
N LYS A 13 35.87 -20.05 1.97
CA LYS A 13 35.48 -20.44 0.61
C LYS A 13 35.92 -21.86 0.24
N ASN A 14 37.08 -22.31 0.73
CA ASN A 14 37.62 -23.66 0.48
C ASN A 14 37.07 -24.74 1.43
N GLY A 15 36.36 -24.35 2.48
CA GLY A 15 35.80 -25.28 3.47
C GLY A 15 36.82 -26.00 4.35
N ASP A 16 38.10 -25.58 4.30
CA ASP A 16 39.19 -26.18 5.08
C ASP A 16 39.46 -25.36 6.36
N TYR A 17 39.19 -25.96 7.50
CA TYR A 17 39.37 -25.38 8.83
C TYR A 17 40.51 -26.05 9.62
N ASP A 18 41.15 -27.07 9.09
CA ASP A 18 42.16 -27.86 9.86
C ASP A 18 43.39 -27.05 10.22
N ALA A 19 43.74 -26.05 9.39
CA ALA A 19 44.87 -25.13 9.64
C ALA A 19 44.42 -23.82 10.36
N CYS A 20 43.25 -23.80 10.92
CA CYS A 20 42.68 -22.63 11.57
C CYS A 20 42.66 -22.75 13.07
N SER A 21 42.95 -21.65 13.77
CA SER A 21 42.69 -21.55 15.21
C SER A 21 41.86 -20.29 15.48
N PHE A 22 40.94 -20.42 16.42
CA PHE A 22 40.00 -19.37 16.76
C PHE A 22 40.07 -19.01 18.25
N SER A 23 39.97 -17.74 18.53
CA SER A 23 40.00 -17.26 19.90
C SER A 23 39.11 -16.01 20.05
N ARG A 24 38.72 -15.76 21.30
CA ARG A 24 38.10 -14.48 21.69
C ARG A 24 39.02 -13.75 22.67
N LYS A 25 38.99 -12.45 22.61
CA LYS A 25 39.69 -11.59 23.55
C LYS A 25 38.73 -10.61 24.19
N GLN A 26 38.77 -10.57 25.50
CA GLN A 26 38.05 -9.61 26.32
C GLN A 26 39.03 -9.01 27.33
N ALA A 27 39.26 -7.71 27.26
CA ALA A 27 40.34 -7.02 27.97
C ALA A 27 41.69 -7.74 27.71
N ASP A 28 42.37 -8.24 28.74
CA ASP A 28 43.67 -8.92 28.62
C ASP A 28 43.55 -10.46 28.58
N VAL A 29 42.34 -11.00 28.61
CA VAL A 29 42.11 -12.45 28.60
C VAL A 29 41.86 -12.95 27.20
N LYS A 30 42.72 -13.85 26.70
CA LYS A 30 42.50 -14.58 25.43
C LYS A 30 42.04 -16.01 25.75
N GLU A 31 40.99 -16.44 25.13
CA GLU A 31 40.42 -17.78 25.29
C GLU A 31 40.27 -18.44 23.89
N ASN A 32 40.76 -19.65 23.76
CA ASN A 32 40.58 -20.44 22.53
C ASN A 32 39.17 -20.95 22.42
N LEU A 33 38.61 -20.90 21.19
CA LEU A 33 37.28 -21.35 20.89
C LEU A 33 37.33 -22.63 20.05
N TYR A 34 36.40 -23.53 20.35
CA TYR A 34 36.15 -24.75 19.56
C TYR A 34 34.85 -24.54 18.78
N TYR A 35 34.79 -25.05 17.56
CA TYR A 35 33.67 -24.88 16.68
C TYR A 35 32.92 -26.19 16.42
N GLU A 36 31.64 -26.05 16.08
CA GLU A 36 30.84 -27.08 15.46
C GLU A 36 30.67 -26.70 13.99
N ASN A 37 30.42 -27.66 13.12
CA ASN A 37 30.08 -27.36 11.72
C ASN A 37 28.57 -27.15 11.60
N ASP A 38 28.18 -26.08 10.90
CA ASP A 38 26.82 -25.86 10.50
C ASP A 38 26.72 -25.65 8.97
N TYR A 39 25.57 -25.20 8.50
CA TYR A 39 25.32 -24.94 7.09
C TYR A 39 26.23 -23.84 6.49
N PHE A 40 26.75 -22.96 7.32
CA PHE A 40 27.58 -21.83 6.90
C PHE A 40 29.07 -22.18 6.93
N GLY A 41 29.48 -22.93 7.91
CA GLY A 41 30.89 -23.32 8.13
C GLY A 41 31.15 -23.67 9.59
N ALA A 42 32.15 -22.99 10.19
CA ALA A 42 32.44 -23.13 11.60
C ALA A 42 31.52 -22.24 12.44
N LYS A 43 30.80 -22.86 13.37
CA LYS A 43 29.91 -22.18 14.32
C LYS A 43 30.48 -22.19 15.72
N PHE A 44 30.43 -21.05 16.37
CA PHE A 44 30.86 -20.86 17.76
C PHE A 44 29.68 -20.39 18.58
N SER A 45 29.38 -21.07 19.68
CA SER A 45 28.31 -20.70 20.60
C SER A 45 28.87 -20.63 22.03
N PHE A 46 28.80 -19.46 22.67
CA PHE A 46 29.29 -19.25 24.02
C PHE A 46 28.58 -18.10 24.72
N THR A 47 28.77 -17.98 26.03
CA THR A 47 28.26 -16.84 26.80
C THR A 47 29.42 -16.09 27.42
N VAL A 48 29.48 -14.78 27.18
CA VAL A 48 30.39 -13.89 27.92
C VAL A 48 29.71 -13.40 29.20
N THR A 49 30.38 -13.45 30.32
CA THR A 49 29.88 -12.92 31.59
C THR A 49 30.77 -11.79 32.08
N SER A 50 30.17 -10.72 32.59
CA SER A 50 30.90 -9.57 33.13
C SER A 50 30.18 -8.98 34.34
N THR A 51 30.93 -8.34 35.22
CA THR A 51 30.39 -7.49 36.28
C THR A 51 30.05 -6.09 35.79
N GLU A 52 30.62 -5.69 34.67
CA GLU A 52 30.38 -4.41 33.99
C GLU A 52 29.71 -4.63 32.64
N ARG A 53 29.06 -3.60 32.13
CA ARG A 53 28.55 -3.62 30.77
C ARG A 53 29.71 -3.71 29.76
N LEU A 54 29.53 -4.56 28.76
CA LEU A 54 30.47 -4.74 27.67
C LEU A 54 29.87 -4.23 26.38
N ASP A 55 30.64 -3.49 25.61
CA ASP A 55 30.21 -2.94 24.32
C ASP A 55 30.66 -3.82 23.16
N THR A 56 31.83 -4.42 23.30
CA THR A 56 32.50 -5.15 22.22
C THR A 56 33.20 -6.40 22.72
N LEU A 57 33.41 -7.32 21.77
CA LEU A 57 34.22 -8.51 21.91
C LEU A 57 35.12 -8.63 20.67
N THR A 58 36.41 -8.94 20.83
CA THR A 58 37.26 -9.28 19.70
C THR A 58 37.23 -10.80 19.47
N PHE A 59 36.84 -11.19 18.27
CA PHE A 59 36.97 -12.55 17.77
C PHE A 59 38.18 -12.59 16.82
N SER A 60 39.08 -13.52 17.01
CA SER A 60 40.30 -13.65 16.22
C SER A 60 40.31 -15.00 15.52
N ALA A 61 40.53 -14.97 14.22
CA ALA A 61 40.77 -16.14 13.39
C ALA A 61 42.26 -16.11 12.94
N GLU A 62 42.98 -17.15 13.27
CA GLU A 62 44.36 -17.38 12.78
C GLU A 62 44.27 -18.41 11.65
N ILE A 63 44.61 -17.98 10.43
CA ILE A 63 44.46 -18.74 9.22
C ILE A 63 45.77 -18.68 8.46
N ASP A 64 46.34 -19.86 8.14
CA ASP A 64 47.60 -20.00 7.44
C ASP A 64 48.73 -19.15 8.06
N GLY A 65 48.75 -19.10 9.41
CA GLY A 65 49.76 -18.35 10.18
C GLY A 65 49.53 -16.83 10.23
N LYS A 66 48.42 -16.33 9.75
CA LYS A 66 48.02 -14.91 9.83
C LYS A 66 46.81 -14.77 10.74
N THR A 67 46.88 -13.89 11.72
CA THR A 67 45.80 -13.56 12.61
C THR A 67 44.99 -12.39 12.03
N LYS A 68 43.67 -12.54 11.96
CA LYS A 68 42.73 -11.49 11.67
C LYS A 68 41.76 -11.32 12.83
N ASP A 69 41.61 -10.09 13.27
CA ASP A 69 40.72 -9.72 14.38
C ASP A 69 39.43 -9.09 13.82
N TYR A 70 38.31 -9.53 14.36
CA TYR A 70 36.98 -9.03 14.05
C TYR A 70 36.37 -8.45 15.34
N LEU A 71 36.00 -7.19 15.29
CA LEU A 71 35.39 -6.50 16.43
C LEU A 71 33.87 -6.68 16.38
N LEU A 72 33.36 -7.54 17.27
CA LEU A 72 31.94 -7.73 17.44
C LEU A 72 31.41 -6.67 18.40
N ARG A 73 30.30 -6.02 18.03
CA ARG A 73 29.53 -5.18 18.94
C ARG A 73 28.42 -6.03 19.53
N PHE A 74 28.26 -6.03 20.85
CA PHE A 74 27.13 -6.70 21.45
C PHE A 74 25.82 -6.03 21.04
N ASN A 75 24.85 -6.83 20.64
CA ASN A 75 23.47 -6.40 20.64
C ASN A 75 23.05 -6.09 22.09
N TYR A 76 21.94 -5.49 22.28
CA TYR A 76 21.49 -5.01 23.58
C TYR A 76 21.35 -6.15 24.59
N TYR A 77 21.88 -5.96 25.81
CA TYR A 77 21.73 -6.96 26.85
C TYR A 77 20.25 -7.19 27.21
N PRO A 78 19.77 -8.42 27.41
CA PRO A 78 20.47 -9.73 27.45
C PRO A 78 20.36 -10.50 26.11
N LEU A 79 20.25 -9.84 24.99
CA LEU A 79 20.00 -10.46 23.69
C LEU A 79 21.17 -11.28 23.16
N LEU A 80 20.83 -12.30 22.38
CA LEU A 80 21.79 -13.02 21.57
C LEU A 80 22.46 -12.08 20.58
N THR A 81 23.80 -12.04 20.61
CA THR A 81 24.59 -11.46 19.54
C THR A 81 24.94 -12.56 18.56
N GLU A 82 24.32 -12.56 17.42
CA GLU A 82 24.57 -13.53 16.35
C GLU A 82 25.19 -12.79 15.15
N VAL A 83 26.32 -13.30 14.67
CA VAL A 83 27.08 -12.66 13.62
C VAL A 83 27.61 -13.67 12.62
N TRP A 84 27.77 -13.20 11.38
CA TRP A 84 28.36 -13.95 10.27
C TRP A 84 29.64 -13.28 9.81
N ILE A 85 30.69 -14.05 9.64
CA ILE A 85 32.01 -13.59 9.24
C ILE A 85 32.47 -14.39 8.04
N LEU A 86 32.97 -13.72 7.02
CA LEU A 86 33.52 -14.31 5.82
C LEU A 86 35.04 -14.18 5.81
N ASP A 87 35.76 -15.29 5.61
CA ASP A 87 37.20 -15.25 5.47
C ASP A 87 37.61 -14.36 4.28
N GLY A 88 38.46 -13.38 4.56
CA GLY A 88 38.88 -12.38 3.57
C GLY A 88 38.01 -11.12 3.52
N ASP A 89 36.88 -11.09 4.22
CA ASP A 89 36.07 -9.89 4.40
C ASP A 89 36.37 -9.22 5.75
N GLU A 90 36.36 -7.91 5.81
CA GLU A 90 36.60 -7.16 7.05
C GLU A 90 35.30 -6.87 7.82
N THR A 91 34.17 -7.10 7.17
CA THR A 91 32.84 -6.80 7.71
C THR A 91 32.40 -7.90 8.67
N VAL A 92 31.83 -7.49 9.79
CA VAL A 92 31.05 -8.36 10.69
C VAL A 92 29.58 -8.09 10.41
N TYR A 93 28.86 -9.10 9.96
CA TYR A 93 27.45 -9.00 9.58
C TYR A 93 26.55 -9.39 10.75
N TYR A 94 25.62 -8.51 11.14
CA TYR A 94 24.74 -8.68 12.30
C TYR A 94 23.31 -9.11 11.95
N SER A 95 22.95 -9.01 10.71
CA SER A 95 21.63 -9.35 10.23
C SER A 95 21.73 -9.92 8.81
N GLU A 96 20.63 -10.20 8.28
CA GLU A 96 20.26 -10.76 7.02
C GLU A 96 21.19 -10.47 5.86
N ASN A 97 21.44 -11.46 5.07
CA ASN A 97 22.01 -11.35 3.73
C ASN A 97 23.44 -10.81 3.58
N PRO A 98 24.43 -11.21 4.38
CA PRO A 98 25.81 -10.88 4.02
C PRO A 98 26.21 -11.45 2.65
N ALA A 99 25.48 -12.49 2.19
CA ALA A 99 25.76 -13.13 0.91
C ALA A 99 25.39 -12.28 -0.32
N ILE A 100 24.35 -11.46 -0.25
CA ILE A 100 23.91 -10.63 -1.38
C ILE A 100 24.96 -9.54 -1.67
N ALA A 101 25.56 -8.99 -0.64
CA ALA A 101 26.56 -7.93 -0.78
C ALA A 101 27.99 -8.41 -0.94
N SER A 102 28.29 -9.68 -0.59
CA SER A 102 29.65 -10.18 -0.66
C SER A 102 30.01 -10.73 -2.03
N PRO A 103 31.12 -10.27 -2.64
CA PRO A 103 31.63 -10.81 -3.89
C PRO A 103 32.03 -12.29 -3.80
N PHE A 104 32.24 -12.85 -2.61
CA PHE A 104 32.56 -14.27 -2.38
C PHE A 104 31.45 -15.23 -2.78
N TYR A 105 30.19 -14.77 -2.83
CA TYR A 105 29.04 -15.63 -3.05
C TYR A 105 28.32 -15.42 -4.37
N LYS A 106 28.90 -14.63 -5.28
CA LYS A 106 28.33 -14.41 -6.63
C LYS A 106 28.09 -15.70 -7.43
N ASP A 107 28.84 -16.75 -7.13
CA ASP A 107 28.76 -18.04 -7.80
C ASP A 107 27.84 -19.05 -7.07
N ARG A 108 27.26 -18.71 -5.92
CA ARG A 108 26.34 -19.56 -5.18
C ARG A 108 24.91 -19.09 -5.42
N ASN A 109 23.98 -20.05 -5.31
CA ASN A 109 22.56 -19.71 -5.35
C ASN A 109 22.26 -18.72 -4.19
N PRO A 110 22.09 -17.42 -4.47
CA PRO A 110 21.89 -16.41 -3.42
C PRO A 110 20.64 -16.70 -2.59
N PHE A 111 19.67 -17.45 -3.15
CA PHE A 111 18.41 -17.79 -2.49
C PHE A 111 18.55 -18.84 -1.40
N ALA A 112 19.43 -19.81 -1.58
CA ALA A 112 19.74 -20.78 -0.52
C ALA A 112 20.40 -20.09 0.69
N PHE A 113 21.17 -19.05 0.40
CA PHE A 113 21.87 -18.24 1.40
C PHE A 113 20.92 -17.29 2.11
N ASP A 114 20.01 -16.68 1.37
CA ASP A 114 18.97 -15.80 1.86
C ASP A 114 18.11 -16.47 2.93
N LYS A 115 17.69 -17.72 2.69
CA LYS A 115 16.98 -18.53 3.68
C LYS A 115 17.78 -18.83 4.95
N ALA A 116 19.11 -18.89 4.81
CA ALA A 116 19.99 -19.19 5.94
C ALA A 116 20.25 -17.97 6.84
N PHE A 117 20.12 -16.78 6.29
CA PHE A 117 20.39 -15.52 6.99
C PHE A 117 19.16 -14.76 7.47
N HIS A 118 17.98 -15.27 7.15
CA HIS A 118 16.81 -14.74 7.82
C HIS A 118 17.02 -14.81 9.32
N SER A 119 16.59 -13.77 10.02
CA SER A 119 16.53 -13.72 11.46
C SER A 119 15.60 -14.80 12.05
N GLU A 120 15.49 -15.96 11.40
CA GLU A 120 14.69 -17.09 11.89
C GLU A 120 15.06 -17.47 13.32
N SER A 121 16.34 -17.41 13.67
CA SER A 121 16.78 -17.64 15.05
C SER A 121 16.30 -16.53 15.99
N PHE A 122 16.29 -15.28 15.55
CA PHE A 122 15.78 -14.15 16.31
C PHE A 122 14.26 -14.24 16.46
N ASP A 123 13.53 -14.42 15.37
CA ASP A 123 12.09 -14.57 15.36
C ASP A 123 11.65 -15.80 16.17
N HIS A 124 12.33 -16.94 15.98
CA HIS A 124 12.05 -18.15 16.73
C HIS A 124 12.23 -17.97 18.25
N HIS A 125 13.21 -17.18 18.67
CA HIS A 125 13.48 -16.96 20.09
C HIS A 125 12.60 -15.85 20.68
N TRP A 126 12.40 -14.73 19.98
CA TRP A 126 11.77 -13.52 20.50
C TRP A 126 10.37 -13.24 19.95
N GLY A 127 9.92 -13.99 18.94
CA GLY A 127 8.62 -13.81 18.33
C GLY A 127 7.47 -13.82 19.35
N TYR A 128 6.48 -12.97 19.11
CA TYR A 128 5.31 -12.80 19.96
C TYR A 128 4.04 -12.66 19.12
N GLN A 129 3.06 -13.53 19.34
CA GLN A 129 1.78 -13.54 18.61
C GLN A 129 0.59 -13.13 19.50
N GLY A 130 0.85 -12.52 20.65
CA GLY A 130 -0.18 -11.96 21.51
C GLY A 130 -0.53 -10.51 21.16
N GLU A 131 -1.42 -9.91 21.95
CA GLU A 131 -1.84 -8.52 21.80
C GLU A 131 -0.72 -7.54 22.18
N SER A 132 -0.60 -6.44 21.42
CA SER A 132 0.32 -5.32 21.66
C SER A 132 -0.46 -4.00 21.69
N GLY A 133 0.19 -2.94 22.16
CA GLY A 133 -0.44 -1.64 22.37
C GLY A 133 -1.12 -1.52 23.73
N TYR A 134 -2.04 -0.61 23.87
CA TYR A 134 -2.80 -0.46 25.10
C TYR A 134 -4.15 -1.17 25.04
N SER A 135 -4.64 -1.56 26.21
CA SER A 135 -6.05 -1.92 26.40
C SER A 135 -6.61 -1.14 27.60
N ILE A 136 -7.91 -0.83 27.56
CA ILE A 136 -8.55 0.00 28.57
C ILE A 136 -9.94 -0.52 28.93
N SER A 137 -10.26 -0.50 30.21
CA SER A 137 -11.59 -0.70 30.79
C SER A 137 -11.99 0.50 31.66
N ASP A 138 -13.15 0.45 32.28
CA ASP A 138 -13.60 1.51 33.19
C ASP A 138 -12.67 1.73 34.40
N TYR A 139 -11.88 0.72 34.76
CA TYR A 139 -11.07 0.72 36.00
C TYR A 139 -9.59 0.44 35.77
N GLN A 140 -9.20 0.02 34.61
CA GLN A 140 -7.85 -0.44 34.33
C GLN A 140 -7.34 0.00 32.97
N THR A 141 -6.05 0.35 32.89
CA THR A 141 -5.34 0.54 31.63
C THR A 141 -4.10 -0.35 31.62
N SER A 142 -3.91 -1.13 30.57
CA SER A 142 -2.75 -2.01 30.40
C SER A 142 -1.95 -1.59 29.19
N PHE A 143 -0.63 -1.72 29.26
CA PHE A 143 0.30 -1.44 28.17
C PHE A 143 1.15 -2.66 27.88
N LYS A 144 1.37 -2.97 26.58
CA LYS A 144 2.24 -4.05 26.13
C LYS A 144 3.07 -3.61 24.94
N LEU A 145 4.38 -3.72 25.05
CA LEU A 145 5.33 -3.38 24.01
C LEU A 145 6.27 -4.55 23.74
N TRP A 146 6.40 -4.98 22.50
CA TRP A 146 7.44 -5.91 22.09
C TRP A 146 8.73 -5.13 21.82
N ALA A 147 9.69 -5.23 22.69
CA ALA A 147 10.98 -4.56 22.62
C ALA A 147 12.09 -5.45 23.22
N PRO A 148 12.41 -6.58 22.56
CA PRO A 148 13.34 -7.57 23.10
C PRO A 148 14.75 -7.02 23.34
N THR A 149 15.16 -6.00 22.59
CA THR A 149 16.48 -5.36 22.67
C THR A 149 16.60 -4.32 23.79
N ALA A 150 15.49 -3.90 24.37
CA ALA A 150 15.46 -2.91 25.44
C ALA A 150 16.04 -3.46 26.76
N THR A 151 16.69 -2.60 27.54
CA THR A 151 17.16 -2.91 28.91
C THR A 151 16.18 -2.46 29.98
N ALA A 152 15.38 -1.41 29.69
CA ALA A 152 14.26 -0.97 30.52
C ALA A 152 13.23 -0.28 29.63
N VAL A 153 11.97 -0.33 30.04
CA VAL A 153 10.87 0.39 29.36
C VAL A 153 9.99 1.06 30.41
N GLN A 154 9.63 2.30 30.13
CA GLN A 154 8.65 3.07 30.90
C GLN A 154 7.56 3.60 29.98
N VAL A 155 6.35 3.73 30.48
CA VAL A 155 5.32 4.53 29.82
C VAL A 155 5.23 5.89 30.50
N VAL A 156 5.43 6.94 29.70
CA VAL A 156 5.32 8.35 30.11
C VAL A 156 3.94 8.83 29.72
N VAL A 157 3.11 9.19 30.69
CA VAL A 157 1.73 9.65 30.49
C VAL A 157 1.67 11.16 30.70
N TYR A 158 0.98 11.85 29.80
CA TYR A 158 0.80 13.30 29.80
C TYR A 158 -0.57 13.69 30.33
N GLU A 159 -0.72 14.92 30.81
CA GLU A 159 -1.97 15.38 31.45
C GLU A 159 -3.18 15.38 30.51
N ASN A 160 -2.95 15.63 29.23
CA ASN A 160 -4.00 15.65 28.19
C ASN A 160 -3.40 15.31 26.80
N THR A 161 -4.15 15.51 25.74
CA THR A 161 -3.79 15.16 24.35
C THR A 161 -3.06 16.27 23.57
N SER A 162 -2.84 17.45 24.19
CA SER A 162 -2.15 18.57 23.57
C SER A 162 -0.68 18.23 23.29
N ASN A 163 -0.12 18.79 22.21
CA ASN A 163 1.28 18.59 21.83
C ASN A 163 2.28 19.03 22.93
N ASP A 164 1.92 20.01 23.73
CA ASP A 164 2.73 20.62 24.80
C ASP A 164 2.33 20.21 26.21
N ALA A 165 1.37 19.26 26.35
CA ALA A 165 0.93 18.78 27.66
C ALA A 165 2.10 18.31 28.53
N PRO A 166 2.17 18.72 29.81
CA PRO A 166 3.23 18.29 30.73
C PRO A 166 3.07 16.79 31.09
N ILE A 167 4.18 16.20 31.53
CA ILE A 167 4.16 14.83 32.03
C ILE A 167 3.30 14.79 33.32
N TRP A 168 2.33 13.90 33.32
CA TRP A 168 1.50 13.63 34.50
C TRP A 168 2.13 12.58 35.39
N LYS A 169 2.52 11.42 34.80
CA LYS A 169 3.08 10.31 35.57
C LYS A 169 3.88 9.36 34.64
N THR A 170 4.85 8.68 35.21
CA THR A 170 5.65 7.67 34.54
C THR A 170 5.52 6.34 35.29
N TYR A 171 5.35 5.24 34.53
CA TYR A 171 5.24 3.89 35.08
C TYR A 171 6.31 2.98 34.47
N ASN A 172 6.94 2.14 35.29
CA ASN A 172 7.85 1.11 34.79
C ASN A 172 7.05 -0.06 34.21
N LEU A 173 7.49 -0.58 33.08
CA LEU A 173 7.02 -1.85 32.57
C LEU A 173 7.91 -2.99 33.04
N GLU A 174 7.32 -4.14 33.26
CA GLU A 174 8.03 -5.38 33.61
C GLU A 174 8.24 -6.22 32.36
N ARG A 175 9.43 -6.78 32.22
CA ARG A 175 9.73 -7.71 31.15
C ARG A 175 9.15 -9.07 31.44
N GLY A 176 8.47 -9.67 30.46
CA GLY A 176 8.00 -11.03 30.56
C GLY A 176 9.15 -12.04 30.70
N ASN A 177 8.86 -13.15 31.35
CA ASN A 177 9.85 -14.19 31.71
C ASN A 177 9.49 -15.60 31.21
N SER A 178 8.39 -15.72 30.46
CA SER A 178 7.92 -17.00 29.93
C SER A 178 8.41 -17.21 28.50
N TYR A 179 9.38 -18.11 28.33
CA TYR A 179 9.75 -18.60 27.00
C TYR A 179 8.81 -19.70 26.54
N SER A 180 8.38 -19.63 25.31
CA SER A 180 7.54 -20.66 24.68
C SER A 180 7.85 -20.77 23.19
N TYR A 181 7.92 -22.00 22.68
CA TYR A 181 7.96 -22.26 21.24
C TYR A 181 6.67 -21.83 20.52
N SER A 182 5.56 -21.77 21.26
CA SER A 182 4.36 -21.12 20.76
C SER A 182 4.47 -19.63 21.05
N HIS A 183 4.70 -18.83 20.02
CA HIS A 183 4.86 -17.38 20.12
C HIS A 183 3.64 -16.67 20.74
N LYS A 184 2.49 -17.30 20.73
CA LYS A 184 1.29 -16.82 21.46
C LYS A 184 1.53 -16.65 22.97
N TYR A 185 2.38 -17.50 23.55
CA TYR A 185 2.68 -17.52 24.99
C TYR A 185 4.13 -17.10 25.31
N ASN A 186 4.89 -16.71 24.31
CA ASN A 186 6.28 -16.28 24.46
C ASN A 186 6.34 -14.81 24.87
N THR A 187 6.64 -14.52 26.13
CA THR A 187 6.63 -13.14 26.64
C THR A 187 8.02 -12.55 26.90
N ILE A 188 9.10 -13.30 26.67
CA ILE A 188 10.46 -12.85 27.03
C ILE A 188 10.94 -11.57 26.34
N GLY A 189 10.35 -11.25 25.17
CA GLY A 189 10.59 -9.99 24.43
C GLY A 189 9.58 -8.89 24.72
N VAL A 190 8.58 -9.15 25.57
CA VAL A 190 7.46 -8.26 25.82
C VAL A 190 7.63 -7.53 27.15
N TRP A 191 7.38 -6.24 27.14
CA TRP A 191 7.30 -5.39 28.32
C TRP A 191 5.85 -5.01 28.57
N SER A 192 5.39 -5.11 29.81
CA SER A 192 4.00 -4.84 30.15
C SER A 192 3.82 -4.23 31.53
N VAL A 193 2.69 -3.52 31.70
CA VAL A 193 2.20 -3.04 32.99
C VAL A 193 0.68 -3.00 32.98
N ASP A 194 0.09 -3.43 34.08
CA ASP A 194 -1.34 -3.29 34.36
C ASP A 194 -1.53 -2.23 35.46
N LEU A 195 -2.32 -1.20 35.14
CA LEU A 195 -2.56 -0.07 36.03
C LEU A 195 -4.04 -0.07 36.46
N ASP A 196 -4.30 -0.06 37.77
CA ASP A 196 -5.64 0.07 38.33
C ASP A 196 -6.17 1.52 38.22
N GLU A 197 -5.99 2.12 37.05
CA GLU A 197 -6.37 3.49 36.72
C GLU A 197 -6.95 3.54 35.30
N ASN A 198 -8.01 4.32 35.10
CA ASN A 198 -8.52 4.62 33.77
C ASN A 198 -7.81 5.87 33.23
N LEU A 199 -7.03 5.71 32.19
CA LEU A 199 -6.21 6.77 31.58
C LEU A 199 -6.83 7.35 30.28
N ALA A 200 -8.12 7.12 30.03
CA ALA A 200 -8.78 7.70 28.86
C ALA A 200 -8.63 9.22 28.79
N GLY A 201 -8.40 9.75 27.60
CA GLY A 201 -8.19 11.18 27.36
C GLY A 201 -6.77 11.68 27.68
N LYS A 202 -5.83 10.79 27.95
CA LYS A 202 -4.42 11.15 28.14
C LYS A 202 -3.58 10.73 26.94
N ALA A 203 -2.51 11.50 26.70
CA ALA A 203 -1.47 11.08 25.75
C ALA A 203 -0.38 10.28 26.47
N TYR A 204 0.35 9.48 25.72
CA TYR A 204 1.49 8.71 26.23
C TYR A 204 2.57 8.48 25.18
N GLN A 205 3.77 8.16 25.69
CA GLN A 205 4.90 7.65 24.89
C GLN A 205 5.62 6.59 25.70
N TYR A 206 6.37 5.71 25.01
CA TYR A 206 7.31 4.81 25.67
C TYR A 206 8.69 5.47 25.76
N GLN A 207 9.27 5.47 26.95
CA GLN A 207 10.69 5.73 27.13
C GLN A 207 11.41 4.40 27.19
N ILE A 208 12.27 4.15 26.20
CA ILE A 208 12.97 2.88 26.04
C ILE A 208 14.44 3.10 26.31
N GLU A 209 15.01 2.33 27.22
CA GLU A 209 16.43 2.36 27.54
C GLU A 209 17.16 1.21 26.83
N PHE A 210 18.28 1.56 26.21
CA PHE A 210 19.23 0.64 25.62
C PHE A 210 20.60 0.79 26.31
N PRO A 211 21.59 -0.12 26.12
CA PRO A 211 22.89 -0.02 26.80
C PRO A 211 23.58 1.34 26.71
N HIS A 212 23.40 2.10 25.62
CA HIS A 212 24.16 3.33 25.35
C HIS A 212 23.31 4.56 25.10
N HIS A 213 21.99 4.40 24.98
CA HIS A 213 21.07 5.52 24.74
C HIS A 213 19.69 5.20 25.28
N GLN A 214 18.88 6.23 25.37
CA GLN A 214 17.43 6.12 25.59
C GLN A 214 16.69 6.89 24.52
N THR A 215 15.48 6.46 24.22
CA THR A 215 14.59 7.12 23.27
C THR A 215 13.22 7.32 23.88
N LEU A 216 12.50 8.32 23.40
CA LEU A 216 11.11 8.58 23.75
C LEU A 216 10.29 8.52 22.46
N ILE A 217 9.38 7.58 22.38
CA ILE A 217 8.65 7.27 21.15
C ILE A 217 7.19 6.92 21.40
N ARG A 218 6.34 7.23 20.43
CA ARG A 218 4.95 6.79 20.39
C ARG A 218 4.85 5.27 20.19
N ASP A 219 3.72 4.73 20.59
CA ASP A 219 3.43 3.29 20.44
C ASP A 219 3.31 2.91 18.98
N PRO A 220 4.00 1.88 18.46
CA PRO A 220 3.78 1.36 17.10
C PRO A 220 2.33 0.98 16.82
N TYR A 221 1.58 0.55 17.85
CA TYR A 221 0.17 0.15 17.75
C TYR A 221 -0.83 1.27 18.07
N THR A 222 -0.37 2.53 18.13
CA THR A 222 -1.25 3.66 18.43
C THR A 222 -2.42 3.78 17.45
N ILE A 223 -3.63 3.93 17.98
CA ILE A 223 -4.87 4.08 17.19
C ILE A 223 -5.37 5.52 17.13
N ALA A 224 -4.76 6.41 17.89
CA ALA A 224 -5.05 7.84 17.90
C ALA A 224 -3.80 8.60 18.35
N THR A 225 -3.63 9.81 17.85
CA THR A 225 -2.44 10.63 18.11
C THR A 225 -2.80 12.03 18.59
N SER A 226 -1.82 12.71 19.20
CA SER A 226 -1.84 14.16 19.30
C SER A 226 -1.92 14.79 17.90
N PRO A 227 -2.34 16.08 17.77
CA PRO A 227 -2.51 16.72 16.47
C PRO A 227 -1.28 16.67 15.56
N ASP A 228 -0.08 16.70 16.14
CA ASP A 228 1.22 16.62 15.43
C ASP A 228 1.68 15.17 15.12
N GLY A 229 0.93 14.14 15.56
CA GLY A 229 1.26 12.73 15.37
C GLY A 229 2.40 12.21 16.25
N LYS A 230 2.93 12.99 17.22
CA LYS A 230 4.13 12.61 17.98
C LYS A 230 3.86 11.87 19.29
N ARG A 231 2.64 11.91 19.78
CA ARG A 231 2.21 11.20 20.99
C ARG A 231 1.05 10.27 20.67
N SER A 232 1.07 9.11 21.28
CA SER A 232 -0.08 8.18 21.28
C SER A 232 -1.15 8.69 22.23
N VAL A 233 -2.43 8.43 21.93
CA VAL A 233 -3.56 8.86 22.76
C VAL A 233 -4.37 7.65 23.20
N ILE A 234 -4.75 7.64 24.46
CA ILE A 234 -5.58 6.59 25.08
C ILE A 234 -7.04 7.00 24.95
N LEU A 235 -7.80 6.24 24.17
CA LEU A 235 -9.24 6.42 24.00
C LEU A 235 -10.01 5.19 24.48
N SER A 236 -11.03 5.42 25.26
CA SER A 236 -11.99 4.36 25.59
C SER A 236 -12.86 4.03 24.37
N GLN A 237 -13.58 2.92 24.43
CA GLN A 237 -14.53 2.59 23.37
C GLN A 237 -15.61 3.68 23.22
N ARG A 238 -16.01 4.31 24.33
CA ARG A 238 -17.01 5.38 24.34
C ARG A 238 -16.54 6.62 23.56
N ASP A 239 -15.24 6.98 23.66
CA ASP A 239 -14.70 8.19 23.02
C ASP A 239 -14.71 8.10 21.48
N ARG A 240 -14.68 6.88 20.93
CA ARG A 240 -14.61 6.58 19.50
C ARG A 240 -15.88 5.93 18.92
N GLN A 241 -16.95 5.87 19.73
CA GLN A 241 -18.22 5.28 19.31
C GLN A 241 -19.07 6.30 18.53
N VAL A 242 -19.71 5.84 17.45
CA VAL A 242 -20.71 6.58 16.67
C VAL A 242 -22.05 5.86 16.82
N GLU A 243 -23.10 6.62 17.08
CA GLU A 243 -24.45 6.07 17.22
C GLU A 243 -24.88 5.39 15.90
N GLY A 244 -25.35 4.17 16.00
CA GLY A 244 -25.79 3.39 14.83
C GLY A 244 -24.67 2.71 14.05
N PHE A 245 -23.41 3.07 14.25
CA PHE A 245 -22.28 2.39 13.60
C PHE A 245 -22.13 0.98 14.20
N LYS A 246 -22.18 -0.03 13.33
CA LYS A 246 -21.96 -1.43 13.70
C LYS A 246 -21.00 -2.08 12.73
N VAL A 247 -20.05 -2.81 13.27
CA VAL A 247 -19.17 -3.67 12.47
C VAL A 247 -20.01 -4.79 11.85
N LYS A 248 -19.94 -4.95 10.53
CA LYS A 248 -20.72 -5.91 9.75
C LYS A 248 -19.80 -6.73 8.85
N HIS A 249 -19.99 -8.04 8.90
CA HIS A 249 -19.27 -8.99 8.07
C HIS A 249 -20.22 -10.06 7.53
N GLY A 250 -19.76 -10.84 6.55
CA GLY A 250 -20.58 -11.87 5.94
C GLY A 250 -21.86 -11.29 5.34
N THR A 251 -22.98 -11.95 5.48
CA THR A 251 -24.27 -11.56 4.87
C THR A 251 -24.78 -10.16 5.27
N ASP A 252 -24.28 -9.61 6.36
CA ASP A 252 -24.69 -8.29 6.83
C ASP A 252 -23.96 -7.15 6.11
N ALA A 253 -22.77 -7.40 5.54
CA ALA A 253 -22.04 -6.46 4.70
C ALA A 253 -22.51 -6.57 3.24
N ARG A 254 -23.73 -6.07 2.96
CA ARG A 254 -24.42 -6.24 1.67
C ARG A 254 -23.79 -5.45 0.53
N TRP A 255 -22.99 -4.45 0.82
CA TRP A 255 -22.22 -3.67 -0.16
C TRP A 255 -20.99 -4.42 -0.69
N ARG A 256 -20.51 -5.47 -0.01
CA ARG A 256 -19.40 -6.30 -0.49
C ARG A 256 -19.87 -7.27 -1.58
N LEU A 257 -19.12 -7.31 -2.67
CA LEU A 257 -19.46 -8.13 -3.83
C LEU A 257 -19.02 -9.58 -3.65
N GLU A 258 -19.90 -10.52 -4.04
CA GLU A 258 -19.55 -11.94 -4.14
C GLU A 258 -18.57 -12.24 -5.30
N ASN A 259 -18.59 -11.43 -6.34
CA ASN A 259 -17.71 -11.52 -7.48
C ASN A 259 -16.91 -10.22 -7.65
N PRO A 260 -15.61 -10.19 -7.28
CA PRO A 260 -14.79 -9.00 -7.40
C PRO A 260 -14.66 -8.45 -8.83
N CYS A 261 -14.82 -9.30 -9.87
CA CYS A 261 -14.78 -8.82 -11.26
C CYS A 261 -15.90 -7.82 -11.61
N LYS A 262 -16.91 -7.67 -10.75
CA LYS A 262 -17.95 -6.62 -10.88
C LYS A 262 -17.54 -5.29 -10.28
N ALA A 263 -16.40 -5.23 -9.59
CA ALA A 263 -15.96 -4.00 -8.98
C ALA A 263 -15.63 -2.95 -10.04
N VAL A 264 -16.18 -1.76 -9.83
CA VAL A 264 -15.74 -0.51 -10.45
C VAL A 264 -15.36 0.40 -9.29
N ILE A 265 -14.07 0.62 -9.16
CA ILE A 265 -13.44 1.30 -8.04
C ILE A 265 -13.13 2.74 -8.47
N CYS A 266 -13.59 3.73 -7.70
CA CYS A 266 -13.28 5.14 -7.92
C CYS A 266 -12.24 5.58 -6.88
N GLU A 267 -11.03 5.90 -7.33
CA GLU A 267 -9.99 6.45 -6.48
C GLU A 267 -10.26 7.91 -6.15
N MET A 268 -10.06 8.30 -4.90
CA MET A 268 -10.18 9.68 -4.48
C MET A 268 -9.30 10.01 -3.27
N HIS A 269 -8.88 11.28 -3.20
CA HIS A 269 -8.21 11.86 -2.04
C HIS A 269 -9.20 12.72 -1.24
N ILE A 270 -9.27 12.53 0.08
CA ILE A 270 -10.26 13.20 0.94
C ILE A 270 -10.23 14.73 0.79
N ARG A 271 -9.03 15.32 0.75
CA ARG A 271 -8.89 16.78 0.62
C ARG A 271 -9.26 17.27 -0.78
N ASP A 272 -8.77 16.63 -1.83
CA ASP A 272 -9.05 17.00 -3.23
C ASP A 272 -10.54 17.00 -3.54
N PHE A 273 -11.22 16.00 -3.00
CA PHE A 273 -12.62 15.71 -3.28
C PHE A 273 -13.55 16.88 -3.00
N THR A 274 -13.30 17.61 -1.90
CA THR A 274 -14.23 18.64 -1.44
C THR A 274 -13.59 20.01 -1.17
N LYS A 275 -12.27 20.15 -1.32
CA LYS A 275 -11.55 21.40 -0.97
C LYS A 275 -11.98 22.59 -1.79
N SER A 276 -12.25 22.39 -3.08
CA SER A 276 -12.71 23.47 -3.95
C SER A 276 -14.06 24.04 -3.50
N PRO A 277 -14.25 25.37 -3.53
CA PRO A 277 -15.55 25.99 -3.35
C PRO A 277 -16.62 25.48 -4.31
N THR A 278 -16.22 25.01 -5.52
CA THR A 278 -17.14 24.46 -6.52
C THR A 278 -17.79 23.15 -6.07
N SER A 279 -17.27 22.51 -5.01
CA SER A 279 -17.89 21.31 -4.41
C SER A 279 -19.25 21.57 -3.77
N GLY A 280 -19.57 22.82 -3.43
CA GLY A 280 -20.78 23.17 -2.68
C GLY A 280 -20.78 22.66 -1.22
N VAL A 281 -19.72 22.02 -0.78
CA VAL A 281 -19.54 21.58 0.62
C VAL A 281 -19.37 22.78 1.52
N ALA A 282 -19.95 22.73 2.72
CA ALA A 282 -19.82 23.75 3.74
C ALA A 282 -18.35 24.08 4.02
N GLU A 283 -17.98 25.34 4.04
CA GLU A 283 -16.59 25.81 4.08
C GLU A 283 -15.75 25.13 5.17
N HIS A 284 -16.28 25.02 6.38
CA HIS A 284 -15.60 24.40 7.54
C HIS A 284 -15.46 22.88 7.44
N LEU A 285 -16.13 22.22 6.47
CA LEU A 285 -16.04 20.78 6.21
C LEU A 285 -15.25 20.43 4.94
N ARG A 286 -14.83 21.43 4.16
CA ARG A 286 -14.07 21.18 2.92
C ARG A 286 -12.74 20.51 3.22
N GLY A 287 -12.48 19.41 2.52
CA GLY A 287 -11.27 18.60 2.69
C GLY A 287 -11.27 17.69 3.91
N THR A 288 -12.43 17.44 4.53
CA THR A 288 -12.57 16.57 5.71
C THR A 288 -13.38 15.33 5.41
N PHE A 289 -13.32 14.34 6.32
CA PHE A 289 -14.14 13.13 6.27
C PHE A 289 -15.64 13.45 6.21
N LEU A 290 -16.10 14.38 7.05
CA LEU A 290 -17.53 14.79 7.06
C LEU A 290 -17.91 15.52 5.76
N GLY A 291 -17.02 16.33 5.21
CA GLY A 291 -17.22 16.96 3.91
C GLY A 291 -17.37 15.95 2.78
N ALA A 292 -16.58 14.87 2.84
CA ALA A 292 -16.65 13.77 1.86
C ALA A 292 -17.93 12.92 1.95
N ALA A 293 -18.73 13.11 3.00
CA ALA A 293 -20.03 12.44 3.20
C ALA A 293 -21.21 13.41 3.18
N GLN A 294 -20.99 14.71 2.96
CA GLN A 294 -22.06 15.69 2.96
C GLN A 294 -22.98 15.49 1.76
N THR A 295 -24.30 15.39 2.04
CA THR A 295 -25.36 15.27 1.04
C THR A 295 -25.94 16.62 0.62
N GLY A 296 -26.63 16.67 -0.53
CA GLY A 296 -27.30 17.88 -1.01
C GLY A 296 -26.37 18.95 -1.55
N THR A 297 -25.10 18.61 -1.81
CA THR A 297 -24.11 19.52 -2.36
C THR A 297 -24.29 19.70 -3.87
N VAL A 298 -24.19 20.93 -4.32
CA VAL A 298 -24.29 21.28 -5.75
C VAL A 298 -23.26 22.33 -6.13
N ASN A 299 -22.84 22.32 -7.42
CA ASN A 299 -22.04 23.40 -7.96
C ASN A 299 -22.90 24.65 -8.28
N GLN A 300 -22.28 25.67 -8.83
CA GLN A 300 -23.00 26.93 -9.18
C GLN A 300 -24.09 26.75 -10.24
N TYR A 301 -24.12 25.62 -10.97
CA TYR A 301 -25.13 25.30 -11.98
C TYR A 301 -26.25 24.40 -11.43
N GLY A 302 -26.23 24.08 -10.14
CA GLY A 302 -27.24 23.24 -9.48
C GLY A 302 -27.07 21.74 -9.72
N GLN A 303 -25.92 21.29 -10.23
CA GLN A 303 -25.63 19.88 -10.46
C GLN A 303 -25.03 19.23 -9.19
N ALA A 304 -25.42 17.99 -8.93
CA ALA A 304 -24.91 17.24 -7.79
C ALA A 304 -23.38 17.08 -7.82
N THR A 305 -22.74 17.28 -6.66
CA THR A 305 -21.29 17.20 -6.48
C THR A 305 -20.93 16.25 -5.35
N ALA A 306 -19.66 16.02 -5.15
CA ALA A 306 -19.11 15.27 -4.03
C ALA A 306 -19.83 13.93 -3.81
N PHE A 307 -20.31 13.67 -2.59
CA PHE A 307 -20.89 12.37 -2.23
C PHE A 307 -22.11 11.98 -3.10
N ASP A 308 -23.00 12.93 -3.38
CA ASP A 308 -24.17 12.64 -4.23
C ASP A 308 -23.78 12.34 -5.67
N TYR A 309 -22.74 13.01 -6.19
CA TYR A 309 -22.18 12.70 -7.51
C TYR A 309 -21.63 11.26 -7.59
N ILE A 310 -20.87 10.80 -6.58
CA ILE A 310 -20.34 9.42 -6.53
C ILE A 310 -21.48 8.39 -6.57
N LYS A 311 -22.57 8.62 -5.83
CA LYS A 311 -23.76 7.75 -5.88
C LYS A 311 -24.35 7.68 -7.28
N GLU A 312 -24.43 8.83 -7.97
CA GLU A 312 -24.96 8.90 -9.31
C GLU A 312 -24.03 8.31 -10.38
N LEU A 313 -22.72 8.39 -10.19
CA LEU A 313 -21.71 7.83 -11.09
C LEU A 313 -21.87 6.31 -11.19
N GLY A 314 -22.20 5.64 -10.07
CA GLY A 314 -22.55 4.23 -10.02
C GLY A 314 -21.38 3.29 -9.76
N CYS A 315 -20.21 3.81 -9.37
CA CYS A 315 -19.13 2.99 -8.83
C CYS A 315 -19.61 2.28 -7.57
N ASN A 316 -19.21 1.02 -7.38
CA ASN A 316 -19.61 0.24 -6.23
C ASN A 316 -18.54 0.15 -5.13
N TYR A 317 -17.37 0.72 -5.39
CA TYR A 317 -16.34 0.97 -4.40
C TYR A 317 -15.70 2.35 -4.59
N VAL A 318 -15.27 2.94 -3.48
CA VAL A 318 -14.30 4.04 -3.48
C VAL A 318 -12.99 3.54 -2.88
N GLN A 319 -11.86 3.91 -3.48
CA GLN A 319 -10.54 3.76 -2.89
C GLN A 319 -10.10 5.11 -2.36
N LEU A 320 -9.83 5.17 -1.06
CA LEU A 320 -9.28 6.36 -0.42
C LEU A 320 -7.76 6.30 -0.49
N GLN A 321 -7.12 7.30 -1.11
CA GLN A 321 -5.69 7.54 -0.92
C GLN A 321 -5.41 7.63 0.58
N PRO A 322 -4.15 7.47 1.04
CA PRO A 322 -3.88 7.17 2.45
C PRO A 322 -4.62 8.09 3.44
N ILE A 323 -5.36 7.47 4.35
CA ILE A 323 -6.15 8.16 5.39
C ILE A 323 -5.59 7.95 6.80
N PHE A 324 -4.46 7.23 6.93
CA PHE A 324 -3.73 7.12 8.20
C PHE A 324 -2.87 8.37 8.44
N ASP A 325 -2.46 8.54 9.69
CA ASP A 325 -1.61 9.66 10.13
C ASP A 325 -0.26 9.64 9.41
N ARG A 326 0.04 10.75 8.75
CA ARG A 326 1.22 10.99 7.93
C ARG A 326 2.10 12.07 8.52
N HIS A 327 3.31 12.19 8.03
CA HIS A 327 4.14 13.36 8.29
C HIS A 327 3.45 14.65 7.83
N LYS A 328 3.53 15.68 8.67
CA LYS A 328 2.88 16.96 8.42
C LYS A 328 3.92 18.07 8.32
N GLU A 329 3.81 18.83 7.25
CA GLU A 329 4.46 20.13 7.12
C GLU A 329 3.41 21.22 7.34
N TYR A 330 3.84 22.37 7.81
CA TYR A 330 2.97 23.49 8.13
C TYR A 330 3.39 24.73 7.35
N ASP A 331 2.41 25.49 6.86
CA ASP A 331 2.64 26.78 6.24
C ASP A 331 2.95 27.87 7.29
N GLU A 332 3.20 29.10 6.84
CA GLU A 332 3.52 30.26 7.71
C GLU A 332 2.37 30.63 8.67
N ASP A 333 1.14 30.25 8.33
CA ASP A 333 -0.07 30.47 9.14
C ASP A 333 -0.36 29.30 10.10
N GLY A 334 0.45 28.23 10.06
CA GLY A 334 0.32 27.05 10.89
C GLY A 334 -0.70 26.01 10.38
N ASN A 335 -1.16 26.14 9.14
CA ASN A 335 -2.03 25.12 8.54
C ASN A 335 -1.22 23.96 7.96
N VAL A 336 -1.78 22.74 8.01
CA VAL A 336 -1.17 21.58 7.40
C VAL A 336 -1.17 21.72 5.87
N THR A 337 0.03 21.64 5.28
CA THR A 337 0.19 21.71 3.82
C THR A 337 -0.38 20.48 3.12
N TYR A 338 -0.58 20.59 1.81
CA TYR A 338 -1.06 19.48 1.00
C TYR A 338 -0.01 18.37 0.89
N ASN A 339 -0.47 17.13 0.95
CA ASN A 339 0.32 15.94 0.66
C ASN A 339 -0.63 14.79 0.32
N TRP A 340 -0.28 13.92 -0.64
CA TRP A 340 -1.09 12.75 -0.99
C TRP A 340 -1.27 11.76 0.17
N GLY A 341 -0.32 11.70 1.12
CA GLY A 341 -0.40 10.83 2.29
C GLY A 341 0.56 9.65 2.29
N TYR A 342 1.44 9.52 1.29
CA TYR A 342 2.42 8.43 1.20
C TYR A 342 3.67 8.64 2.06
N ASP A 343 3.56 9.44 3.12
CA ASP A 343 4.58 9.71 4.14
C ASP A 343 4.16 9.12 5.50
N PRO A 344 4.07 7.76 5.64
CA PRO A 344 3.44 7.14 6.79
C PRO A 344 4.19 7.41 8.10
N GLN A 345 3.43 7.80 9.13
CA GLN A 345 3.93 8.07 10.46
C GLN A 345 3.30 7.15 11.52
N ASN A 346 1.97 6.97 11.52
CA ASN A 346 1.24 6.08 12.42
C ASN A 346 0.14 5.33 11.66
N TYR A 347 0.39 4.08 11.33
CA TYR A 347 -0.45 3.29 10.41
C TYR A 347 -1.87 2.97 10.91
N ASN A 348 -2.10 2.97 12.24
CA ASN A 348 -3.41 2.60 12.80
C ASN A 348 -4.22 3.81 13.26
N ALA A 349 -3.67 5.02 13.21
CA ALA A 349 -4.37 6.25 13.54
C ALA A 349 -4.88 6.94 12.28
N PRO A 350 -6.14 7.39 12.20
CA PRO A 350 -6.61 8.22 11.10
C PRO A 350 -5.88 9.57 11.07
N GLU A 351 -5.75 10.16 9.88
CA GLU A 351 -5.12 11.47 9.66
C GLU A 351 -5.93 12.60 10.32
N PRO A 352 -5.40 13.29 11.34
CA PRO A 352 -6.15 14.32 12.07
C PRO A 352 -6.56 15.51 11.20
N SER A 353 -5.78 15.87 10.17
CA SER A 353 -6.10 17.02 9.30
C SER A 353 -7.33 16.81 8.43
N PHE A 354 -7.85 15.56 8.33
CA PHE A 354 -9.11 15.26 7.67
C PHE A 354 -10.33 15.27 8.61
N SER A 355 -10.14 15.63 9.88
CA SER A 355 -11.23 15.74 10.84
C SER A 355 -11.83 17.14 10.87
N SER A 356 -13.08 17.21 11.32
CA SER A 356 -13.76 18.48 11.66
C SER A 356 -13.18 19.16 12.90
N ASN A 357 -12.43 18.43 13.73
CA ASN A 357 -11.74 18.94 14.92
C ASN A 357 -10.44 18.17 15.15
N ILE A 358 -9.33 18.75 14.73
CA ILE A 358 -7.98 18.17 14.83
C ILE A 358 -7.52 17.99 16.30
N ASP A 359 -8.03 18.81 17.24
CA ASP A 359 -7.64 18.79 18.65
C ASP A 359 -8.38 17.74 19.48
N ASP A 360 -9.38 17.06 18.92
CA ASP A 360 -10.08 15.95 19.55
C ASP A 360 -9.78 14.62 18.82
N PRO A 361 -8.82 13.82 19.30
CA PRO A 361 -8.47 12.54 18.66
C PRO A 361 -9.64 11.54 18.56
N GLY A 362 -10.60 11.62 19.47
CA GLY A 362 -11.84 10.85 19.40
C GLY A 362 -12.74 11.29 18.25
N GLN A 363 -12.80 12.61 17.99
CA GLN A 363 -13.57 13.14 16.86
C GLN A 363 -13.00 12.71 15.52
N VAL A 364 -11.67 12.64 15.38
CA VAL A 364 -11.04 12.12 14.15
C VAL A 364 -11.58 10.73 13.78
N ILE A 365 -11.64 9.83 14.78
CA ILE A 365 -12.17 8.46 14.58
C ILE A 365 -13.67 8.49 14.28
N ARG A 366 -14.44 9.31 15.00
CA ARG A 366 -15.91 9.41 14.79
C ARG A 366 -16.24 9.97 13.42
N ASP A 367 -15.50 10.97 12.93
CA ASP A 367 -15.68 11.56 11.59
C ASP A 367 -15.46 10.52 10.49
N LEU A 368 -14.36 9.77 10.57
CA LEU A 368 -14.07 8.70 9.61
C LEU A 368 -15.15 7.61 9.63
N LYS A 369 -15.59 7.16 10.81
CA LYS A 369 -16.67 6.17 10.92
C LYS A 369 -17.98 6.69 10.33
N THR A 370 -18.30 7.96 10.55
CA THR A 370 -19.51 8.59 10.01
C THR A 370 -19.47 8.63 8.49
N MET A 371 -18.32 8.96 7.91
CA MET A 371 -18.13 8.93 6.46
C MET A 371 -18.31 7.50 5.92
N ILE A 372 -17.59 6.53 6.47
CA ILE A 372 -17.67 5.13 6.00
C ILE A 372 -19.13 4.61 6.09
N GLN A 373 -19.85 4.91 7.17
CA GLN A 373 -21.24 4.52 7.31
C GLN A 373 -22.12 5.13 6.21
N ALA A 374 -21.90 6.40 5.84
CA ALA A 374 -22.65 7.03 4.76
C ALA A 374 -22.43 6.33 3.40
N TYR A 375 -21.20 5.92 3.09
CA TYR A 375 -20.90 5.14 1.88
C TYR A 375 -21.55 3.76 1.90
N HIS A 376 -21.48 3.04 3.02
CA HIS A 376 -22.15 1.76 3.17
C HIS A 376 -23.67 1.83 3.07
N ASP A 377 -24.28 2.88 3.63
CA ASP A 377 -25.73 3.12 3.52
C ASP A 377 -26.13 3.43 2.06
N ALA A 378 -25.24 3.96 1.27
CA ALA A 378 -25.41 4.13 -0.19
C ALA A 378 -25.10 2.86 -1.00
N GLY A 379 -24.67 1.77 -0.36
CA GLY A 379 -24.29 0.51 -1.02
C GLY A 379 -22.90 0.52 -1.66
N ILE A 380 -22.04 1.43 -1.23
CA ILE A 380 -20.67 1.63 -1.75
C ILE A 380 -19.66 1.13 -0.71
N GLY A 381 -18.81 0.19 -1.11
CA GLY A 381 -17.70 -0.29 -0.27
C GLY A 381 -16.55 0.70 -0.22
N VAL A 382 -15.76 0.65 0.85
CA VAL A 382 -14.61 1.54 1.09
C VAL A 382 -13.32 0.73 1.11
N ILE A 383 -12.42 1.06 0.21
CA ILE A 383 -11.07 0.48 0.11
C ILE A 383 -10.07 1.51 0.64
N MET A 384 -9.13 1.05 1.44
CA MET A 384 -8.07 1.87 2.01
C MET A 384 -6.74 1.61 1.28
N ASP A 385 -6.06 2.68 0.91
CA ASP A 385 -4.68 2.62 0.45
C ASP A 385 -3.73 2.50 1.64
N VAL A 386 -2.86 1.48 1.62
CA VAL A 386 -1.94 1.16 2.73
C VAL A 386 -0.49 1.15 2.26
N VAL A 387 0.37 1.84 3.01
CA VAL A 387 1.77 2.12 2.66
C VAL A 387 2.70 1.44 3.68
N TYR A 388 2.67 0.11 3.74
CA TYR A 388 3.53 -0.63 4.68
C TYR A 388 4.97 -0.82 4.19
N ASN A 389 5.28 -0.43 2.95
CA ASN A 389 6.56 -0.67 2.31
C ASN A 389 7.70 0.20 2.84
N HIS A 390 7.42 1.32 3.51
CA HIS A 390 8.41 2.24 4.11
C HIS A 390 7.80 3.05 5.25
N THR A 391 8.62 3.77 6.00
CA THR A 391 8.22 4.84 6.92
C THR A 391 8.79 6.17 6.44
N PHE A 392 8.10 7.27 6.72
CA PHE A 392 8.58 8.61 6.33
C PHE A 392 10.00 8.87 6.84
N SER A 393 10.29 8.50 8.07
CA SER A 393 11.60 8.67 8.70
C SER A 393 12.02 7.37 9.39
N THR A 394 13.31 7.08 9.40
CA THR A 394 13.90 6.01 10.21
C THR A 394 14.48 6.53 11.53
N VAL A 395 14.59 7.85 11.71
CA VAL A 395 15.18 8.45 12.91
C VAL A 395 14.20 8.42 14.10
N ASP A 396 12.93 8.77 13.84
CA ASP A 396 11.86 8.85 14.84
C ASP A 396 10.69 7.91 14.54
N ALA A 397 10.92 6.91 13.69
CA ALA A 397 9.94 5.87 13.42
C ALA A 397 9.78 4.94 14.63
N PRO A 398 8.55 4.61 15.06
CA PRO A 398 8.31 3.71 16.17
C PRO A 398 9.01 2.37 16.02
N PHE A 399 9.10 1.84 14.82
CA PHE A 399 9.74 0.56 14.54
C PHE A 399 11.25 0.60 14.81
N GLN A 400 11.94 1.59 14.21
CA GLN A 400 13.39 1.70 14.38
C GLN A 400 13.79 2.04 15.79
N THR A 401 13.00 2.85 16.47
CA THR A 401 13.30 3.27 17.86
C THR A 401 12.90 2.25 18.91
N THR A 402 12.03 1.29 18.56
CA THR A 402 11.58 0.22 19.47
C THR A 402 12.48 -1.03 19.39
N VAL A 403 12.79 -1.48 18.17
CA VAL A 403 13.71 -2.60 17.91
C VAL A 403 14.60 -2.23 16.74
N PRO A 404 15.74 -1.55 17.01
CA PRO A 404 16.63 -1.06 15.96
C PRO A 404 17.02 -2.16 14.97
N ASP A 405 16.98 -1.81 13.67
CA ASP A 405 17.41 -2.60 12.53
C ASP A 405 16.59 -3.87 12.24
N TYR A 406 15.59 -4.17 13.04
CA TYR A 406 14.78 -5.38 12.86
C TYR A 406 13.68 -5.23 11.80
N TYR A 407 12.97 -4.12 11.80
CA TYR A 407 11.78 -3.92 10.96
C TYR A 407 12.08 -3.49 9.52
N TYR A 408 13.35 -3.21 9.22
CA TYR A 408 13.81 -2.72 7.92
C TYR A 408 14.80 -3.68 7.29
N ARG A 409 14.84 -3.72 5.96
CA ARG A 409 15.93 -4.40 5.25
C ARG A 409 17.17 -3.53 5.30
N MET A 410 18.25 -4.14 5.73
CA MET A 410 19.53 -3.47 5.94
C MET A 410 20.56 -3.94 4.92
N ASN A 411 21.42 -3.04 4.48
CA ASN A 411 22.65 -3.38 3.78
C ASN A 411 23.69 -3.90 4.78
N PRO A 412 24.68 -4.69 4.33
CA PRO A 412 25.73 -5.20 5.20
C PRO A 412 26.56 -4.12 5.91
N ASP A 413 26.60 -2.90 5.34
CA ASP A 413 27.29 -1.75 5.93
C ASP A 413 26.47 -1.02 7.02
N GLY A 414 25.26 -1.53 7.33
CA GLY A 414 24.36 -0.94 8.33
C GLY A 414 23.50 0.21 7.80
N THR A 415 23.49 0.46 6.50
CA THR A 415 22.56 1.41 5.87
C THR A 415 21.26 0.72 5.51
N PHE A 416 20.17 1.50 5.39
CA PHE A 416 18.86 0.96 4.96
C PHE A 416 18.88 0.62 3.47
N GLN A 417 18.27 -0.50 3.10
CA GLN A 417 17.95 -0.76 1.70
C GLN A 417 16.86 0.24 1.23
N ASN A 418 16.87 0.54 -0.05
CA ASN A 418 16.00 1.59 -0.62
C ASN A 418 15.40 1.16 -1.97
N GLY A 419 14.80 -0.02 -2.01
CA GLY A 419 14.04 -0.49 -3.18
C GLY A 419 12.78 0.32 -3.45
N THR A 420 12.28 1.05 -2.45
CA THR A 420 11.15 1.99 -2.57
C THR A 420 11.53 3.29 -3.29
N GLY A 421 12.82 3.69 -3.24
CA GLY A 421 13.29 4.98 -3.78
C GLY A 421 13.13 6.16 -2.80
N VAL A 422 12.55 5.95 -1.59
CA VAL A 422 12.24 7.02 -0.61
C VAL A 422 13.09 6.94 0.66
N GLY A 423 14.19 6.21 0.63
CA GLY A 423 15.21 6.21 1.68
C GLY A 423 15.23 4.99 2.59
N ASN A 424 14.19 4.19 2.61
CA ASN A 424 14.13 2.94 3.39
C ASN A 424 13.10 1.98 2.81
N GLU A 425 13.20 0.72 3.21
CA GLU A 425 12.17 -0.28 2.95
C GLU A 425 11.99 -1.20 4.16
N THR A 426 10.76 -1.63 4.39
CA THR A 426 10.41 -2.53 5.50
C THR A 426 10.67 -3.99 5.14
N ALA A 427 10.97 -4.79 6.16
CA ALA A 427 11.24 -6.23 6.05
C ALA A 427 10.00 -7.05 6.40
N SER A 428 9.08 -7.21 5.44
CA SER A 428 7.81 -7.94 5.64
C SER A 428 8.01 -9.42 5.92
N GLU A 429 9.14 -9.98 5.51
CA GLU A 429 9.56 -11.36 5.80
C GLU A 429 9.80 -11.62 7.28
N HIS A 430 10.07 -10.59 8.09
CA HIS A 430 10.24 -10.72 9.54
C HIS A 430 8.90 -10.96 10.24
N GLU A 431 8.88 -11.91 11.17
CA GLU A 431 7.66 -12.38 11.81
C GLU A 431 6.86 -11.26 12.47
N MET A 432 7.55 -10.37 13.20
CA MET A 432 6.87 -9.32 13.96
C MET A 432 6.39 -8.18 13.08
N TYR A 433 7.03 -7.94 11.92
CA TYR A 433 6.49 -6.97 10.95
C TYR A 433 5.29 -7.54 10.18
N ARG A 434 5.39 -8.80 9.77
CA ARG A 434 4.24 -9.53 9.19
C ARG A 434 3.04 -9.53 10.14
N LYS A 435 3.28 -9.84 11.42
CA LYS A 435 2.25 -9.75 12.46
C LYS A 435 1.65 -8.36 12.53
N TYR A 436 2.50 -7.32 12.55
CA TYR A 436 2.05 -5.93 12.62
C TYR A 436 1.14 -5.58 11.43
N MET A 437 1.53 -5.94 10.21
CA MET A 437 0.70 -5.70 9.00
C MET A 437 -0.67 -6.38 9.13
N ILE A 438 -0.70 -7.65 9.56
CA ILE A 438 -1.95 -8.40 9.74
C ILE A 438 -2.80 -7.77 10.83
N ASP A 439 -2.23 -7.45 12.00
CA ASP A 439 -2.96 -6.83 13.11
C ASP A 439 -3.55 -5.47 12.70
N SER A 440 -2.77 -4.66 11.98
CA SER A 440 -3.19 -3.36 11.47
C SER A 440 -4.37 -3.48 10.50
N LEU A 441 -4.28 -4.36 9.51
CA LEU A 441 -5.37 -4.58 8.55
C LEU A 441 -6.64 -5.11 9.22
N LEU A 442 -6.49 -6.06 10.15
CA LEU A 442 -7.61 -6.57 10.94
C LEU A 442 -8.23 -5.50 11.84
N TYR A 443 -7.42 -4.57 12.39
CA TYR A 443 -7.92 -3.42 13.13
C TYR A 443 -8.78 -2.51 12.23
N TRP A 444 -8.32 -2.14 11.05
CA TRP A 444 -9.09 -1.33 10.10
C TRP A 444 -10.40 -2.01 9.67
N VAL A 445 -10.39 -3.33 9.45
CA VAL A 445 -11.61 -4.09 9.16
C VAL A 445 -12.57 -4.10 10.35
N LYS A 446 -12.07 -4.38 11.56
CA LYS A 446 -12.91 -4.56 12.76
C LYS A 446 -13.39 -3.26 13.38
N GLU A 447 -12.59 -2.19 13.29
CA GLU A 447 -12.92 -0.90 13.88
C GLU A 447 -13.75 -0.01 12.93
N TYR A 448 -13.47 -0.07 11.61
CA TYR A 448 -14.03 0.85 10.62
C TYR A 448 -14.88 0.18 9.52
N ASN A 449 -15.00 -1.13 9.49
CA ASN A 449 -15.64 -1.86 8.38
C ASN A 449 -14.96 -1.67 7.01
N ILE A 450 -13.66 -1.47 6.93
CA ILE A 450 -12.96 -1.37 5.65
C ILE A 450 -13.20 -2.63 4.82
N ASP A 451 -13.48 -2.46 3.52
CA ASP A 451 -13.94 -3.50 2.60
C ASP A 451 -12.86 -3.97 1.63
N GLY A 452 -11.71 -3.35 1.67
CA GLY A 452 -10.58 -3.73 0.83
C GLY A 452 -9.33 -2.92 1.12
N PHE A 453 -8.22 -3.38 0.57
CA PHE A 453 -6.93 -2.73 0.72
C PHE A 453 -6.17 -2.70 -0.61
N ARG A 454 -5.66 -1.53 -0.97
CA ARG A 454 -4.66 -1.32 -2.01
C ARG A 454 -3.29 -1.22 -1.36
N PHE A 455 -2.37 -2.08 -1.74
CA PHE A 455 -1.00 -2.07 -1.24
C PHE A 455 -0.10 -1.25 -2.15
N ASP A 456 0.34 -0.11 -1.64
CA ASP A 456 1.36 0.72 -2.26
C ASP A 456 2.66 -0.06 -2.40
N LEU A 457 3.33 0.01 -3.56
CA LEU A 457 4.58 -0.69 -3.86
C LEU A 457 4.58 -2.14 -3.33
N MET A 458 3.52 -2.89 -3.62
CA MET A 458 3.32 -4.26 -3.10
C MET A 458 4.52 -5.18 -3.40
N GLY A 459 5.25 -4.93 -4.49
CA GLY A 459 6.43 -5.67 -4.87
C GLY A 459 7.63 -5.56 -3.90
N ILE A 460 7.57 -4.66 -2.91
CA ILE A 460 8.52 -4.58 -1.79
C ILE A 460 8.25 -5.71 -0.77
N HIS A 461 7.00 -6.17 -0.66
CA HIS A 461 6.63 -7.22 0.29
C HIS A 461 6.91 -8.62 -0.24
N ASP A 462 7.04 -9.57 0.67
CA ASP A 462 7.21 -10.96 0.31
C ASP A 462 5.87 -11.69 0.08
N VAL A 463 5.89 -12.69 -0.80
CA VAL A 463 4.72 -13.52 -1.15
C VAL A 463 4.09 -14.17 0.08
N LYS A 464 4.91 -14.68 1.03
CA LYS A 464 4.42 -15.38 2.22
C LYS A 464 3.62 -14.43 3.13
N THR A 465 4.07 -13.18 3.25
CA THR A 465 3.34 -12.15 4.00
C THR A 465 2.02 -11.81 3.34
N MET A 466 2.00 -11.62 2.02
CA MET A 466 0.76 -11.32 1.30
C MET A 466 -0.24 -12.48 1.38
N GLN A 467 0.23 -13.73 1.29
CA GLN A 467 -0.62 -14.91 1.52
C GLN A 467 -1.19 -14.94 2.95
N ALA A 468 -0.35 -14.68 3.97
CA ALA A 468 -0.79 -14.66 5.36
C ALA A 468 -1.84 -13.58 5.63
N ILE A 469 -1.66 -12.39 5.03
CA ILE A 469 -2.65 -11.31 5.05
C ILE A 469 -3.97 -11.77 4.42
N ARG A 470 -3.91 -12.38 3.22
CA ARG A 470 -5.13 -12.86 2.54
C ARG A 470 -5.90 -13.87 3.39
N TRP A 471 -5.19 -14.83 3.99
CA TRP A 471 -5.83 -15.81 4.88
C TRP A 471 -6.48 -15.17 6.10
N ALA A 472 -5.80 -14.23 6.74
CA ALA A 472 -6.36 -13.55 7.91
C ALA A 472 -7.62 -12.73 7.57
N LEU A 473 -7.65 -12.10 6.40
CA LEU A 473 -8.84 -11.38 5.91
C LEU A 473 -9.95 -12.34 5.49
N ASP A 474 -9.62 -13.49 4.88
CA ASP A 474 -10.60 -14.52 4.50
C ASP A 474 -11.33 -15.09 5.72
N GLU A 475 -10.65 -15.23 6.86
CA GLU A 475 -11.29 -15.68 8.11
C GLU A 475 -12.33 -14.68 8.63
N VAL A 476 -12.22 -13.40 8.29
CA VAL A 476 -13.19 -12.38 8.66
C VAL A 476 -14.32 -12.32 7.61
N ASP A 477 -13.97 -12.08 6.36
CA ASP A 477 -14.89 -12.05 5.22
C ASP A 477 -14.11 -12.22 3.90
N PRO A 478 -14.27 -13.31 3.17
CA PRO A 478 -13.52 -13.56 1.93
C PRO A 478 -13.83 -12.57 0.80
N ARG A 479 -14.85 -11.72 0.95
CA ARG A 479 -15.23 -10.69 -0.01
C ARG A 479 -14.46 -9.37 0.19
N ILE A 480 -13.61 -9.28 1.21
CA ILE A 480 -12.69 -8.15 1.37
C ILE A 480 -11.71 -8.17 0.21
N ILE A 481 -11.72 -7.11 -0.60
CA ILE A 481 -10.89 -7.01 -1.80
C ILE A 481 -9.45 -6.66 -1.42
N THR A 482 -8.47 -7.32 -2.03
CA THR A 482 -7.05 -6.98 -1.89
C THR A 482 -6.39 -6.90 -3.25
N TYR A 483 -5.65 -5.83 -3.48
CA TYR A 483 -4.81 -5.65 -4.67
C TYR A 483 -3.68 -4.66 -4.39
N GLY A 484 -2.74 -4.56 -5.30
CA GLY A 484 -1.66 -3.61 -5.12
C GLY A 484 -0.77 -3.45 -6.34
N GLU A 485 0.25 -2.64 -6.16
CA GLU A 485 1.27 -2.37 -7.16
C GLU A 485 2.33 -3.46 -7.14
N GLY A 486 2.12 -4.47 -7.98
CA GLY A 486 3.02 -5.62 -8.11
C GLY A 486 4.20 -5.36 -9.04
N TRP A 487 4.87 -4.22 -8.90
CA TRP A 487 6.05 -3.89 -9.69
C TRP A 487 7.27 -4.73 -9.26
N ASP A 488 8.19 -5.00 -10.19
CA ASP A 488 9.48 -5.64 -9.84
C ASP A 488 10.42 -4.61 -9.24
N MET A 489 10.30 -4.41 -7.93
CA MET A 489 11.06 -3.43 -7.19
C MET A 489 12.51 -3.88 -6.95
N GLY A 490 13.42 -2.91 -6.78
CA GLY A 490 14.86 -3.13 -6.51
C GLY A 490 15.16 -3.54 -5.05
N THR A 491 14.30 -4.34 -4.43
CA THR A 491 14.46 -4.85 -3.06
C THR A 491 15.41 -6.05 -2.99
N GLY A 492 15.97 -6.32 -1.82
CA GLY A 492 16.86 -7.47 -1.55
C GLY A 492 16.17 -8.84 -1.55
N LEU A 493 14.84 -8.91 -1.68
CA LEU A 493 14.13 -10.18 -1.79
C LEU A 493 14.51 -10.94 -3.07
N ALA A 494 14.51 -12.27 -2.97
CA ALA A 494 14.66 -13.11 -4.15
C ALA A 494 13.52 -12.88 -5.16
N PRO A 495 13.77 -12.91 -6.48
CA PRO A 495 12.75 -12.60 -7.49
C PRO A 495 11.46 -13.39 -7.37
N TYR A 496 11.49 -14.65 -6.88
CA TYR A 496 10.31 -15.49 -6.71
C TYR A 496 9.60 -15.27 -5.36
N ASP A 497 10.24 -14.59 -4.41
CA ASP A 497 9.66 -14.23 -3.12
C ASP A 497 8.97 -12.84 -3.13
N LYS A 498 9.21 -12.02 -4.15
CA LYS A 498 8.59 -10.70 -4.30
C LYS A 498 7.11 -10.80 -4.64
N ALA A 499 6.27 -9.99 -4.01
CA ALA A 499 4.85 -9.91 -4.33
C ALA A 499 4.59 -9.10 -5.60
N LYS A 500 5.23 -9.50 -6.71
CA LYS A 500 5.10 -8.87 -8.02
C LYS A 500 4.14 -9.64 -8.93
N LYS A 501 3.64 -8.99 -10.00
CA LYS A 501 2.66 -9.58 -10.91
C LYS A 501 3.14 -10.87 -11.58
N ASP A 502 4.46 -11.04 -11.82
CA ASP A 502 5.01 -12.29 -12.37
C ASP A 502 4.84 -13.48 -11.41
N ASN A 503 4.65 -13.21 -10.13
CA ASN A 503 4.41 -14.18 -9.08
C ASN A 503 2.91 -14.28 -8.67
N ALA A 504 2.01 -13.68 -9.43
CA ALA A 504 0.56 -13.65 -9.12
C ALA A 504 -0.03 -15.06 -8.91
N TYR A 505 0.51 -16.08 -9.59
CA TYR A 505 0.10 -17.48 -9.43
C TYR A 505 0.29 -18.01 -8.00
N GLN A 506 1.17 -17.41 -7.21
CA GLN A 506 1.39 -17.74 -5.80
C GLN A 506 0.40 -17.06 -4.85
N MET A 507 -0.29 -16.02 -5.32
CA MET A 507 -1.13 -15.15 -4.50
C MET A 507 -2.57 -15.11 -5.02
N PRO A 508 -3.30 -16.24 -5.00
CA PRO A 508 -4.69 -16.26 -5.46
C PRO A 508 -5.53 -15.25 -4.66
N ASN A 509 -6.51 -14.63 -5.33
CA ASN A 509 -7.40 -13.60 -4.77
C ASN A 509 -6.71 -12.28 -4.34
N ILE A 510 -5.48 -12.04 -4.77
CA ILE A 510 -4.83 -10.74 -4.68
C ILE A 510 -4.71 -10.18 -6.10
N GLY A 511 -5.25 -8.96 -6.28
CA GLY A 511 -5.26 -8.27 -7.56
C GLY A 511 -3.99 -7.46 -7.81
N PHE A 512 -3.74 -7.15 -9.08
CA PHE A 512 -2.57 -6.39 -9.53
C PHE A 512 -3.00 -5.32 -10.53
N PHE A 513 -2.46 -4.13 -10.41
CA PHE A 513 -2.60 -3.10 -11.43
C PHE A 513 -2.06 -3.60 -12.77
N ASN A 514 -2.87 -3.48 -13.81
CA ASN A 514 -2.59 -4.00 -15.15
C ASN A 514 -1.93 -2.94 -16.03
N ASP A 515 -0.64 -2.73 -15.85
CA ASP A 515 0.14 -1.74 -16.60
C ASP A 515 0.26 -2.08 -18.10
N ASP A 516 0.31 -3.36 -18.46
CA ASP A 516 0.31 -3.78 -19.89
C ASP A 516 -0.95 -3.27 -20.62
N GLN A 517 -2.13 -3.42 -19.98
CA GLN A 517 -3.39 -2.93 -20.52
C GLN A 517 -3.45 -1.40 -20.53
N ARG A 518 -3.03 -0.75 -19.43
CA ARG A 518 -2.97 0.70 -19.31
C ARG A 518 -2.16 1.31 -20.45
N ASP A 519 -0.93 0.84 -20.63
CA ASP A 519 -0.01 1.38 -21.64
C ASP A 519 -0.45 1.04 -23.07
N ALA A 520 -1.07 -0.10 -23.28
CA ALA A 520 -1.63 -0.45 -24.59
C ALA A 520 -2.79 0.46 -25.00
N ILE A 521 -3.63 0.90 -24.05
CA ILE A 521 -4.79 1.77 -24.34
C ILE A 521 -4.39 3.24 -24.45
N LYS A 522 -3.80 3.81 -23.36
CA LYS A 522 -3.52 5.25 -23.29
C LYS A 522 -2.13 5.62 -23.82
N GLY A 523 -1.19 4.70 -23.75
CA GLY A 523 0.24 4.93 -24.02
C GLY A 523 1.06 4.97 -22.75
N GLY A 524 2.38 4.74 -22.90
CA GLY A 524 3.32 4.73 -21.78
C GLY A 524 3.76 6.14 -21.39
N GLU A 525 4.02 6.34 -20.08
CA GLU A 525 4.53 7.60 -19.54
C GLU A 525 5.62 7.39 -18.48
N VAL A 526 5.92 6.14 -18.15
CA VAL A 526 6.90 5.79 -17.11
C VAL A 526 8.29 6.32 -17.50
N TYR A 527 8.95 6.95 -16.55
CA TYR A 527 10.28 7.58 -16.70
C TYR A 527 10.35 8.73 -17.73
N GLY A 528 9.24 9.48 -17.89
CA GLY A 528 9.25 10.74 -18.63
C GLY A 528 9.19 10.63 -20.15
N SER A 529 9.05 9.42 -20.72
CA SER A 529 8.80 9.26 -22.16
C SER A 529 7.34 8.98 -22.43
N ILE A 530 6.60 10.00 -22.87
CA ILE A 530 5.22 9.87 -23.32
C ILE A 530 5.17 9.13 -24.66
N LYS A 531 4.37 8.07 -24.74
CA LYS A 531 4.16 7.27 -25.95
C LYS A 531 2.67 7.15 -26.26
N ALA A 532 2.35 7.09 -27.55
CA ALA A 532 0.97 6.83 -27.98
C ALA A 532 0.51 5.42 -27.62
N GLY A 533 -0.77 5.28 -27.26
CA GLY A 533 -1.48 4.01 -27.13
C GLY A 533 -2.53 3.83 -28.21
N PHE A 534 -3.41 2.85 -28.06
CA PHE A 534 -4.47 2.54 -29.03
C PHE A 534 -5.34 3.77 -29.35
N VAL A 535 -5.80 4.51 -28.33
CA VAL A 535 -6.66 5.70 -28.52
C VAL A 535 -5.93 6.88 -29.18
N SER A 536 -4.64 6.78 -29.35
CA SER A 536 -3.75 7.75 -30.00
C SER A 536 -3.18 7.21 -31.33
N GLY A 537 -3.69 6.07 -31.82
CA GLY A 537 -3.34 5.49 -33.11
C GLY A 537 -2.10 4.58 -33.10
N ALA A 538 -1.61 4.16 -31.92
CA ALA A 538 -0.56 3.14 -31.84
C ALA A 538 -1.08 1.73 -32.15
N ALA A 539 -0.23 0.89 -32.72
CA ALA A 539 -0.55 -0.49 -33.12
C ALA A 539 -0.48 -1.46 -31.94
N THR A 540 -1.38 -1.32 -30.97
CA THR A 540 -1.41 -2.11 -29.71
C THR A 540 -2.60 -3.07 -29.63
N GLU A 541 -3.36 -3.24 -30.71
CA GLU A 541 -4.54 -4.08 -30.77
C GLU A 541 -4.32 -5.51 -30.23
N PRO A 542 -3.19 -6.20 -30.50
CA PRO A 542 -2.97 -7.55 -30.01
C PRO A 542 -2.85 -7.61 -28.47
N ILE A 543 -2.29 -6.57 -27.83
CA ILE A 543 -2.19 -6.49 -26.36
C ILE A 543 -3.56 -6.19 -25.76
N VAL A 544 -4.29 -5.25 -26.35
CA VAL A 544 -5.66 -4.91 -25.94
C VAL A 544 -6.58 -6.14 -26.06
N ALA A 545 -6.45 -6.95 -27.10
CA ALA A 545 -7.20 -8.19 -27.28
C ALA A 545 -6.96 -9.19 -26.12
N LYS A 546 -5.72 -9.34 -25.68
CA LYS A 546 -5.37 -10.17 -24.52
C LYS A 546 -5.96 -9.59 -23.24
N ALA A 547 -5.97 -8.27 -23.09
CA ALA A 547 -6.57 -7.60 -21.94
C ALA A 547 -8.09 -7.77 -21.87
N ILE A 548 -8.81 -7.73 -23.00
CA ILE A 548 -10.24 -8.04 -23.08
C ILE A 548 -10.53 -9.42 -22.46
N LEU A 549 -9.66 -10.40 -22.70
CA LEU A 549 -9.77 -11.77 -22.16
C LEU A 549 -9.27 -11.92 -20.72
N GLY A 550 -9.09 -10.82 -19.98
CA GLY A 550 -8.64 -10.81 -18.60
C GLY A 550 -7.15 -11.01 -18.44
N SER A 551 -6.33 -10.62 -19.40
CA SER A 551 -4.86 -10.52 -19.34
C SER A 551 -4.12 -11.82 -18.99
N ARG A 552 -4.71 -12.99 -19.15
CA ARG A 552 -4.08 -14.27 -18.81
C ARG A 552 -2.73 -14.47 -19.50
N GLU A 553 -2.58 -13.97 -20.71
CA GLU A 553 -1.35 -14.08 -21.49
C GLU A 553 -0.34 -12.94 -21.27
N LEU A 554 -0.71 -11.94 -20.44
CA LEU A 554 0.12 -10.78 -20.11
C LEU A 554 0.77 -10.89 -18.73
N GLY A 555 0.39 -11.88 -17.92
CA GLY A 555 0.92 -12.11 -16.58
C GLY A 555 0.71 -13.55 -16.12
N SER A 556 1.04 -13.86 -14.89
CA SER A 556 0.90 -15.19 -14.30
C SER A 556 -0.41 -15.38 -13.53
N TYR A 557 -1.47 -14.72 -13.95
CA TYR A 557 -2.76 -14.71 -13.27
C TYR A 557 -3.51 -16.04 -13.35
N LEU A 558 -4.12 -16.45 -12.23
CA LEU A 558 -4.92 -17.69 -12.13
C LEU A 558 -6.40 -17.44 -12.48
N SER A 559 -6.88 -16.23 -12.30
CA SER A 559 -8.28 -15.84 -12.55
C SER A 559 -8.41 -14.35 -12.83
N PRO A 560 -9.49 -13.92 -13.51
CA PRO A 560 -9.69 -12.51 -13.84
C PRO A 560 -9.78 -11.56 -12.62
N ASN A 561 -10.14 -12.07 -11.43
CA ASN A 561 -10.18 -11.25 -10.21
C ASN A 561 -8.80 -10.78 -9.72
N GLN A 562 -7.71 -11.29 -10.30
CA GLN A 562 -6.36 -10.81 -10.05
C GLN A 562 -5.96 -9.64 -10.96
N VAL A 563 -6.83 -9.22 -11.87
CA VAL A 563 -6.53 -8.17 -12.85
C VAL A 563 -7.34 -6.92 -12.51
N LEU A 564 -6.65 -5.79 -12.31
CA LEU A 564 -7.25 -4.47 -12.13
C LEU A 564 -6.97 -3.61 -13.37
N ASN A 565 -7.98 -3.44 -14.20
CA ASN A 565 -7.91 -2.65 -15.43
C ASN A 565 -8.11 -1.17 -15.13
N TYR A 566 -7.22 -0.32 -15.65
CA TYR A 566 -7.23 1.11 -15.42
C TYR A 566 -6.50 1.85 -16.55
N VAL A 567 -6.71 3.13 -16.67
CA VAL A 567 -5.97 4.00 -17.60
C VAL A 567 -5.50 5.28 -16.93
N GLU A 568 -5.98 5.55 -15.72
CA GLU A 568 -5.60 6.71 -14.91
C GLU A 568 -5.59 6.31 -13.43
N ALA A 569 -4.67 6.84 -12.66
CA ALA A 569 -4.56 6.84 -11.22
C ALA A 569 -3.94 8.16 -10.76
N HIS A 570 -3.80 8.39 -9.45
CA HIS A 570 -3.20 9.61 -8.93
C HIS A 570 -1.75 9.86 -9.36
N ASP A 571 -1.00 8.78 -9.64
CA ASP A 571 0.39 8.83 -10.14
C ASP A 571 0.44 9.20 -11.63
N ASN A 572 1.45 10.00 -11.99
CA ASN A 572 1.70 10.48 -13.34
C ASN A 572 0.61 11.48 -13.81
N TYR A 573 0.48 11.68 -15.13
CA TYR A 573 -0.53 12.57 -15.69
C TYR A 573 -1.94 11.99 -15.55
N ASN A 574 -2.91 12.87 -15.27
CA ASN A 574 -4.29 12.57 -15.60
C ASN A 574 -4.40 12.19 -17.07
N LEU A 575 -5.33 11.32 -17.44
CA LEU A 575 -5.51 10.86 -18.84
C LEU A 575 -5.72 12.01 -19.81
N HIS A 576 -6.56 13.00 -19.43
CA HIS A 576 -6.76 14.22 -20.20
C HIS A 576 -5.43 14.96 -20.44
N ASP A 577 -4.62 15.15 -19.42
CA ASP A 577 -3.37 15.90 -19.49
C ASP A 577 -2.31 15.17 -20.31
N LEU A 578 -2.24 13.84 -20.19
CA LEU A 578 -1.39 13.00 -21.04
C LEU A 578 -1.75 13.17 -22.51
N LEU A 579 -3.03 13.02 -22.86
CA LEU A 579 -3.50 13.07 -24.24
C LEU A 579 -3.38 14.47 -24.83
N ALA A 580 -3.65 15.52 -24.05
CA ALA A 580 -3.45 16.91 -24.46
C ALA A 580 -1.97 17.25 -24.66
N THR A 581 -1.08 16.68 -23.85
CA THR A 581 0.37 16.85 -23.99
C THR A 581 0.91 16.10 -25.22
N LEU A 582 0.41 14.90 -25.46
CA LEU A 582 0.79 14.07 -26.62
C LEU A 582 0.27 14.66 -27.96
N HIS A 583 -0.90 15.28 -27.93
CA HIS A 583 -1.60 15.79 -29.09
C HIS A 583 -1.99 17.27 -28.96
N PRO A 584 -1.02 18.19 -28.93
CA PRO A 584 -1.29 19.62 -28.72
C PRO A 584 -2.16 20.25 -29.82
N ASP A 585 -2.24 19.61 -30.97
CA ASP A 585 -3.06 20.07 -32.13
C ASP A 585 -4.49 19.52 -32.11
N HIS A 586 -4.83 18.61 -31.19
CA HIS A 586 -6.19 18.10 -31.09
C HIS A 586 -7.12 19.12 -30.41
N SER A 587 -8.35 19.21 -30.86
CA SER A 587 -9.38 19.99 -30.17
C SER A 587 -9.72 19.36 -28.82
N SER A 588 -10.19 20.19 -27.88
CA SER A 588 -10.66 19.71 -26.55
C SER A 588 -11.71 18.60 -26.70
N ASP A 589 -12.60 18.70 -27.68
CA ASP A 589 -13.60 17.68 -27.98
C ASP A 589 -12.96 16.34 -28.40
N LYS A 590 -11.95 16.38 -29.25
CA LYS A 590 -11.24 15.16 -29.67
C LYS A 590 -10.46 14.52 -28.50
N ILE A 591 -9.83 15.32 -27.65
CA ILE A 591 -9.17 14.81 -26.44
C ILE A 591 -10.20 14.14 -25.53
N MET A 592 -11.36 14.75 -25.29
CA MET A 592 -12.41 14.15 -24.47
C MET A 592 -12.95 12.84 -25.05
N ARG A 593 -13.09 12.72 -26.35
CA ARG A 593 -13.46 11.45 -27.00
C ARG A 593 -12.42 10.36 -26.80
N GLN A 594 -11.13 10.72 -26.81
CA GLN A 594 -10.05 9.78 -26.47
C GLN A 594 -10.13 9.35 -25.00
N VAL A 595 -10.41 10.28 -24.08
CA VAL A 595 -10.63 10.00 -22.65
C VAL A 595 -11.82 9.06 -22.45
N GLU A 596 -12.98 9.38 -23.02
CA GLU A 596 -14.19 8.54 -22.96
C GLU A 596 -13.93 7.13 -23.47
N THR A 597 -13.27 7.02 -24.63
CA THR A 597 -12.98 5.74 -25.27
C THR A 597 -12.02 4.91 -24.43
N ALA A 598 -10.93 5.49 -23.96
CA ALA A 598 -9.96 4.79 -23.10
C ALA A 598 -10.59 4.31 -21.78
N THR A 599 -11.38 5.17 -21.14
CA THR A 599 -12.10 4.86 -19.91
C THR A 599 -13.10 3.71 -20.11
N ALA A 600 -13.92 3.80 -21.16
CA ALA A 600 -14.89 2.75 -21.48
C ALA A 600 -14.20 1.41 -21.81
N MET A 601 -13.09 1.43 -22.56
CA MET A 601 -12.30 0.24 -22.86
C MET A 601 -11.83 -0.46 -21.58
N SER A 602 -11.24 0.28 -20.62
CA SER A 602 -10.74 -0.30 -19.37
C SER A 602 -11.86 -0.92 -18.53
N ILE A 603 -13.06 -0.32 -18.51
CA ILE A 603 -14.21 -0.80 -17.74
C ILE A 603 -14.83 -2.06 -18.38
N LEU A 604 -14.91 -2.14 -19.70
CA LEU A 604 -15.57 -3.24 -20.41
C LEU A 604 -14.74 -4.53 -20.52
N MET A 605 -13.49 -4.52 -20.07
CA MET A 605 -12.62 -5.70 -20.05
C MET A 605 -12.95 -6.64 -18.90
N GLN A 606 -12.56 -7.92 -19.02
CA GLN A 606 -12.68 -8.90 -17.93
C GLN A 606 -11.68 -8.59 -16.81
N GLY A 607 -12.10 -8.75 -15.55
CA GLY A 607 -11.35 -8.36 -14.36
C GLY A 607 -12.05 -7.24 -13.59
N MET A 608 -11.42 -6.73 -12.54
CA MET A 608 -11.86 -5.52 -11.82
C MET A 608 -11.57 -4.27 -12.65
N SER A 609 -12.30 -3.20 -12.40
CA SER A 609 -12.12 -1.92 -13.09
C SER A 609 -11.85 -0.79 -12.10
N PHE A 610 -11.02 0.16 -12.50
CA PHE A 610 -10.57 1.27 -11.67
C PHE A 610 -10.55 2.57 -12.49
N ILE A 611 -11.01 3.65 -11.89
CA ILE A 611 -10.96 5.01 -12.43
C ILE A 611 -10.50 5.98 -11.35
N GLU A 612 -9.74 7.01 -11.68
CA GLU A 612 -9.52 8.16 -10.80
C GLU A 612 -10.73 9.09 -10.90
N LEU A 613 -11.13 9.67 -9.78
CA LEU A 613 -12.22 10.65 -9.73
C LEU A 613 -11.94 11.84 -10.63
N GLY A 614 -12.87 12.11 -11.53
CA GLY A 614 -12.75 13.20 -12.52
C GLY A 614 -12.24 12.75 -13.87
N GLN A 615 -11.76 11.52 -14.01
CA GLN A 615 -11.35 10.95 -15.28
C GLN A 615 -12.51 11.03 -16.32
N GLU A 616 -13.73 10.77 -15.88
CA GLU A 616 -14.93 10.76 -16.72
C GLU A 616 -15.35 12.13 -17.25
N PHE A 617 -14.88 13.22 -16.63
CA PHE A 617 -15.11 14.59 -17.13
C PHE A 617 -13.80 15.34 -17.49
N GLY A 618 -12.69 14.61 -17.61
CA GLY A 618 -11.41 15.18 -18.03
C GLY A 618 -10.80 16.15 -17.03
N ARG A 619 -10.74 15.76 -15.74
CA ARG A 619 -9.99 16.49 -14.70
C ARG A 619 -8.57 16.77 -15.17
N THR A 620 -8.06 17.96 -14.87
CA THR A 620 -6.70 18.40 -15.22
C THR A 620 -5.96 18.93 -14.02
N LYS A 621 -4.67 18.63 -13.95
CA LYS A 621 -3.69 19.19 -13.02
C LYS A 621 -2.74 20.17 -13.71
N LEU A 622 -2.89 20.38 -15.03
CA LEU A 622 -2.11 21.34 -15.81
C LEU A 622 -2.62 22.76 -15.54
N LEU A 623 -1.98 23.47 -14.62
CA LEU A 623 -2.23 24.88 -14.34
C LEU A 623 -1.07 25.71 -14.88
N ALA A 624 -1.35 26.55 -15.89
CA ALA A 624 -0.37 27.42 -16.49
C ALA A 624 0.06 28.55 -15.53
N THR A 625 1.35 28.66 -15.27
CA THR A 625 1.95 29.73 -14.44
C THR A 625 2.86 30.68 -15.24
N GLY A 626 3.07 30.40 -16.54
CA GLY A 626 3.90 31.21 -17.42
C GLY A 626 3.26 32.58 -17.76
N GLU A 627 4.09 33.50 -18.24
CA GLU A 627 3.62 34.77 -18.78
C GLU A 627 2.65 34.53 -19.94
N ASN A 628 1.53 35.21 -19.95
CA ASN A 628 0.44 35.05 -20.94
C ASN A 628 -0.34 33.73 -20.86
N GLY A 629 -0.27 32.98 -19.75
CA GLY A 629 -1.01 31.73 -19.58
C GLY A 629 -0.40 30.53 -20.31
N GLU A 630 0.91 30.55 -20.53
CA GLU A 630 1.62 29.41 -21.13
C GLU A 630 2.00 28.35 -20.08
N LEU A 631 1.93 27.07 -20.47
CA LEU A 631 2.40 25.95 -19.66
C LEU A 631 3.93 25.87 -19.67
N THR A 632 4.53 26.05 -18.52
CA THR A 632 5.98 25.90 -18.32
C THR A 632 6.38 24.42 -18.14
N PRO A 633 7.65 24.05 -18.32
CA PRO A 633 8.15 22.71 -17.95
C PRO A 633 7.87 22.35 -16.49
N ALA A 634 7.96 23.30 -15.56
CA ALA A 634 7.66 23.10 -14.14
C ALA A 634 6.18 22.80 -13.89
N ASP A 635 5.26 23.42 -14.66
CA ASP A 635 3.83 23.10 -14.59
C ASP A 635 3.54 21.67 -15.03
N ARG A 636 4.22 21.18 -16.05
CA ARG A 636 4.10 19.80 -16.54
C ARG A 636 4.66 18.80 -15.53
N GLU A 637 5.84 19.08 -14.96
CA GLU A 637 6.44 18.25 -13.92
C GLU A 637 5.53 18.18 -12.68
N ARG A 638 5.00 19.33 -12.24
CA ARG A 638 4.06 19.41 -11.13
C ARG A 638 2.75 18.66 -11.40
N ALA A 639 2.21 18.67 -12.61
CA ALA A 639 1.01 17.93 -12.98
C ALA A 639 1.26 16.41 -13.00
N MET A 640 2.46 15.99 -13.40
CA MET A 640 2.86 14.59 -13.45
C MET A 640 3.14 14.02 -12.05
N ASN A 641 3.64 14.83 -11.12
CA ASN A 641 3.93 14.43 -9.75
C ASN A 641 3.49 15.53 -8.77
N SER A 642 2.21 15.51 -8.40
CA SER A 642 1.56 16.58 -7.63
C SER A 642 1.45 16.29 -6.14
N TYR A 643 2.27 15.35 -5.60
CA TYR A 643 2.13 14.82 -4.25
C TYR A 643 2.16 15.89 -3.12
N ASN A 644 2.88 16.98 -3.33
CA ASN A 644 2.97 18.13 -2.42
C ASN A 644 2.60 19.46 -3.10
N ALA A 645 1.94 19.40 -4.25
CA ALA A 645 1.47 20.60 -4.94
C ALA A 645 0.29 21.25 -4.17
N PRO A 646 0.06 22.56 -4.33
CA PRO A 646 -1.01 23.24 -3.60
C PRO A 646 -2.40 22.72 -3.98
N ASP A 647 -3.39 22.99 -3.12
CA ASP A 647 -4.80 22.62 -3.34
C ASP A 647 -5.31 23.05 -4.74
N SER A 648 -4.89 24.21 -5.25
CA SER A 648 -5.31 24.70 -6.57
C SER A 648 -4.97 23.74 -7.72
N VAL A 649 -3.94 22.91 -7.58
CA VAL A 649 -3.55 21.89 -8.55
C VAL A 649 -4.37 20.62 -8.37
N ASN A 650 -4.53 20.19 -7.12
CA ASN A 650 -5.07 18.88 -6.79
C ASN A 650 -6.59 18.84 -6.58
N GLN A 651 -7.20 19.96 -6.10
CA GLN A 651 -8.65 20.00 -5.83
C GLN A 651 -9.49 19.77 -7.07
N VAL A 652 -10.58 19.03 -6.91
CA VAL A 652 -11.55 18.77 -7.99
C VAL A 652 -12.33 20.04 -8.32
N ASN A 653 -12.27 20.46 -9.57
CA ASN A 653 -13.13 21.55 -10.08
C ASN A 653 -14.48 20.95 -10.55
N TRP A 654 -15.48 21.02 -9.68
CA TRP A 654 -16.81 20.48 -9.95
C TRP A 654 -17.63 21.25 -10.99
N ASP A 655 -17.22 22.44 -11.37
CA ASP A 655 -17.89 23.18 -12.44
C ASP A 655 -17.67 22.59 -13.83
N LEU A 656 -16.60 21.78 -14.00
CA LEU A 656 -16.32 21.05 -15.24
C LEU A 656 -17.44 20.09 -15.63
N ILE A 657 -18.19 19.54 -14.66
CA ILE A 657 -19.30 18.62 -14.97
C ILE A 657 -20.40 19.28 -15.82
N ASN A 658 -20.55 20.61 -15.74
CA ASN A 658 -21.52 21.33 -16.55
C ASN A 658 -21.24 21.23 -18.06
N GLU A 659 -19.97 21.27 -18.43
CA GLU A 659 -19.53 21.20 -19.83
C GLU A 659 -19.37 19.76 -20.32
N ARG A 660 -19.36 18.79 -19.42
CA ARG A 660 -19.00 17.38 -19.67
C ARG A 660 -20.12 16.38 -19.41
N GLN A 661 -21.37 16.87 -19.35
CA GLN A 661 -22.53 16.04 -18.99
C GLN A 661 -22.71 14.83 -19.91
N GLU A 662 -22.49 14.99 -21.23
CA GLU A 662 -22.60 13.89 -22.20
C GLU A 662 -21.55 12.81 -21.94
N SER A 663 -20.30 13.18 -21.64
CA SER A 663 -19.21 12.27 -21.28
C SER A 663 -19.53 11.49 -19.99
N ILE A 664 -20.00 12.20 -18.98
CA ILE A 664 -20.39 11.61 -17.69
C ILE A 664 -21.53 10.60 -17.88
N ASP A 665 -22.57 10.98 -18.62
CA ASP A 665 -23.74 10.12 -18.87
C ASP A 665 -23.36 8.87 -19.70
N PHE A 666 -22.41 9.00 -20.62
CA PHE A 666 -21.85 7.86 -21.34
C PHE A 666 -21.10 6.91 -20.39
N ILE A 667 -20.19 7.43 -19.57
CA ILE A 667 -19.41 6.59 -18.62
C ILE A 667 -20.32 5.96 -17.56
N ARG A 668 -21.35 6.67 -17.06
CA ARG A 668 -22.38 6.09 -16.18
C ARG A 668 -23.06 4.86 -16.80
N GLN A 669 -23.37 4.92 -18.10
CA GLN A 669 -23.97 3.78 -18.82
C GLN A 669 -22.97 2.62 -18.95
N ILE A 670 -21.68 2.89 -19.21
CA ILE A 670 -20.61 1.89 -19.26
C ILE A 670 -20.44 1.21 -17.89
N ILE A 671 -20.38 1.99 -16.80
CA ILE A 671 -20.32 1.45 -15.43
C ILE A 671 -21.53 0.57 -15.13
N ARG A 672 -22.72 0.97 -15.56
CA ARG A 672 -23.95 0.17 -15.42
C ARG A 672 -23.86 -1.16 -16.14
N LEU A 673 -23.32 -1.20 -17.35
CA LEU A 673 -23.09 -2.46 -18.07
C LEU A 673 -22.18 -3.39 -17.27
N LYS A 674 -21.05 -2.87 -16.76
CA LYS A 674 -20.08 -3.64 -15.96
C LYS A 674 -20.69 -4.21 -14.69
N THR A 675 -21.37 -3.39 -13.91
CA THR A 675 -21.90 -3.76 -12.59
C THR A 675 -23.13 -4.64 -12.66
N GLN A 676 -23.97 -4.50 -13.71
CA GLN A 676 -25.25 -5.20 -13.81
C GLN A 676 -25.22 -6.44 -14.71
N ARG A 677 -24.29 -6.51 -15.70
CA ARG A 677 -24.25 -7.61 -16.67
C ARG A 677 -23.07 -8.56 -16.38
N ARG A 678 -23.37 -9.84 -16.21
CA ARG A 678 -22.35 -10.88 -16.03
C ARG A 678 -21.39 -10.98 -17.21
N ALA A 679 -21.81 -10.59 -18.39
CA ALA A 679 -21.03 -10.62 -19.62
C ALA A 679 -19.66 -9.92 -19.50
N PHE A 680 -19.56 -8.86 -18.69
CA PHE A 680 -18.32 -8.11 -18.48
C PHE A 680 -17.57 -8.48 -17.19
N SER A 681 -17.96 -9.56 -16.48
CA SER A 681 -17.43 -9.88 -15.17
C SER A 681 -17.39 -11.39 -14.88
N TYR A 682 -16.90 -12.19 -15.81
CA TYR A 682 -16.73 -13.61 -15.59
C TYR A 682 -15.63 -13.87 -14.54
N PRO A 683 -15.90 -14.68 -13.51
CA PRO A 683 -14.97 -14.90 -12.40
C PRO A 683 -13.82 -15.85 -12.71
N THR A 684 -13.91 -16.63 -13.79
CA THR A 684 -12.91 -17.62 -14.16
C THR A 684 -12.51 -17.53 -15.63
N TYR A 685 -11.27 -17.90 -15.96
CA TYR A 685 -10.82 -17.96 -17.34
C TYR A 685 -11.56 -19.01 -18.16
N GLU A 686 -12.06 -20.08 -17.56
CA GLU A 686 -12.90 -21.07 -18.25
C GLU A 686 -14.18 -20.39 -18.78
N GLU A 687 -14.84 -19.57 -17.98
CA GLU A 687 -16.02 -18.82 -18.43
C GLU A 687 -15.66 -17.74 -19.46
N VAL A 688 -14.57 -17.01 -19.26
CA VAL A 688 -14.10 -16.02 -20.23
C VAL A 688 -13.92 -16.63 -21.61
N TYR A 689 -13.11 -17.72 -21.71
CA TYR A 689 -12.84 -18.35 -23.01
C TYR A 689 -14.03 -19.10 -23.59
N ARG A 690 -15.02 -19.45 -22.79
CA ARG A 690 -16.28 -20.04 -23.29
C ARG A 690 -17.20 -19.00 -23.90
N HIS A 691 -17.14 -17.75 -23.43
CA HIS A 691 -18.16 -16.75 -23.73
C HIS A 691 -17.65 -15.53 -24.47
N VAL A 692 -16.36 -15.21 -24.42
CA VAL A 692 -15.79 -13.98 -25.01
C VAL A 692 -14.92 -14.35 -26.24
N PHE A 693 -15.24 -13.80 -27.40
CA PHE A 693 -14.58 -14.10 -28.66
C PHE A 693 -14.10 -12.81 -29.34
N VAL A 694 -12.80 -12.64 -29.44
CA VAL A 694 -12.21 -11.48 -30.16
C VAL A 694 -12.10 -11.84 -31.64
N HIS A 695 -12.80 -11.10 -32.50
CA HIS A 695 -12.84 -11.35 -33.94
C HIS A 695 -11.79 -10.57 -34.71
N THR A 696 -11.61 -9.30 -34.35
CA THR A 696 -10.71 -8.39 -35.06
C THR A 696 -9.88 -7.62 -34.07
N ALA A 697 -8.59 -7.82 -34.11
CA ALA A 697 -7.57 -7.10 -33.36
C ALA A 697 -6.23 -7.14 -34.12
N ALA A 698 -6.27 -7.06 -35.44
CA ALA A 698 -5.07 -7.08 -36.27
C ALA A 698 -4.26 -5.81 -36.04
N GLU A 699 -2.95 -5.94 -35.91
CA GLU A 699 -2.03 -4.82 -35.73
C GLU A 699 -2.22 -3.76 -36.81
N ASN A 700 -2.26 -2.49 -36.44
CA ASN A 700 -2.57 -1.33 -37.30
C ASN A 700 -3.97 -1.32 -37.92
N SER A 701 -4.92 -2.13 -37.45
CA SER A 701 -6.29 -2.05 -37.92
C SER A 701 -7.01 -0.81 -37.41
N GLY A 702 -6.67 -0.36 -36.18
CA GLY A 702 -7.34 0.67 -35.42
C GLY A 702 -8.73 0.27 -34.96
N TRP A 703 -9.11 -1.00 -35.16
CA TRP A 703 -10.36 -1.58 -34.69
C TRP A 703 -10.14 -2.81 -33.84
N ILE A 704 -10.98 -2.95 -32.81
CA ILE A 704 -11.11 -4.19 -32.05
C ILE A 704 -12.59 -4.50 -31.97
N VAL A 705 -12.95 -5.70 -32.41
CA VAL A 705 -14.34 -6.19 -32.39
C VAL A 705 -14.35 -7.51 -31.64
N TYR A 706 -15.20 -7.64 -30.65
CA TYR A 706 -15.40 -8.89 -29.91
C TYR A 706 -16.87 -9.13 -29.57
N GLU A 707 -17.21 -10.39 -29.41
CA GLU A 707 -18.55 -10.84 -29.03
C GLU A 707 -18.54 -11.47 -27.65
N ILE A 708 -19.67 -11.37 -26.97
CA ILE A 708 -19.91 -12.04 -25.70
C ILE A 708 -21.22 -12.83 -25.82
N HIS A 709 -21.11 -14.14 -25.70
CA HIS A 709 -22.24 -15.08 -25.71
C HIS A 709 -22.58 -15.50 -24.28
N GLY A 710 -23.44 -14.77 -23.59
CA GLY A 710 -23.79 -14.95 -22.18
C GLY A 710 -25.23 -15.37 -21.94
N GLY A 711 -25.52 -16.66 -21.87
CA GLY A 711 -26.88 -17.14 -21.57
C GLY A 711 -27.91 -16.72 -22.63
N THR A 712 -28.80 -15.78 -22.29
CA THR A 712 -29.81 -15.20 -23.20
C THR A 712 -29.34 -13.93 -23.91
N GLU A 713 -28.11 -13.46 -23.63
CA GLU A 713 -27.57 -12.25 -24.22
C GLU A 713 -26.46 -12.57 -25.21
N HIS A 714 -26.54 -11.97 -26.38
CA HIS A 714 -25.47 -11.94 -27.35
C HIS A 714 -25.10 -10.45 -27.59
N LEU A 715 -23.88 -10.09 -27.18
CA LEU A 715 -23.38 -8.72 -27.27
C LEU A 715 -22.24 -8.65 -28.27
N LEU A 716 -22.23 -7.55 -29.03
CA LEU A 716 -21.12 -7.16 -29.90
C LEU A 716 -20.53 -5.86 -29.38
N VAL A 717 -19.21 -5.83 -29.21
CA VAL A 717 -18.48 -4.65 -28.71
C VAL A 717 -17.48 -4.22 -29.77
N VAL A 718 -17.46 -2.94 -30.07
CA VAL A 718 -16.53 -2.32 -31.01
C VAL A 718 -15.75 -1.21 -30.34
N PHE A 719 -14.42 -1.29 -30.43
CA PHE A 719 -13.50 -0.21 -30.10
C PHE A 719 -12.92 0.31 -31.43
N ASN A 720 -13.10 1.60 -31.71
CA ASN A 720 -12.61 2.24 -32.94
C ASN A 720 -11.72 3.44 -32.60
N ALA A 721 -10.47 3.43 -33.02
CA ALA A 721 -9.53 4.55 -32.95
C ALA A 721 -8.70 4.72 -34.21
N LYS A 722 -9.29 4.33 -35.37
CA LYS A 722 -8.58 4.29 -36.67
C LYS A 722 -8.48 5.65 -37.38
N GLY A 723 -9.22 6.65 -36.98
CA GLY A 723 -9.37 7.88 -37.74
C GLY A 723 -10.42 7.80 -38.86
N THR A 724 -11.19 6.69 -38.95
CA THR A 724 -12.25 6.44 -39.91
C THR A 724 -13.42 5.71 -39.27
N SER A 725 -14.59 5.77 -39.87
CA SER A 725 -15.76 5.06 -39.36
C SER A 725 -15.70 3.56 -39.63
N PHE A 726 -16.23 2.78 -38.66
CA PHE A 726 -16.47 1.35 -38.80
C PHE A 726 -17.91 1.11 -39.21
N TYR A 727 -18.16 0.21 -40.16
CA TYR A 727 -19.46 -0.08 -40.72
C TYR A 727 -19.88 -1.53 -40.50
N PHE A 728 -21.15 -1.73 -40.12
CA PHE A 728 -21.79 -3.05 -40.08
C PHE A 728 -22.58 -3.30 -41.35
N GLU A 729 -22.37 -4.45 -42.00
CA GLU A 729 -23.10 -4.80 -43.25
C GLU A 729 -24.59 -5.12 -42.99
N ASN A 730 -24.97 -5.65 -41.81
CA ASN A 730 -26.32 -6.11 -41.48
C ASN A 730 -26.83 -5.48 -40.17
N ALA A 731 -27.13 -4.19 -40.14
CA ALA A 731 -27.57 -3.49 -38.96
C ALA A 731 -29.00 -3.82 -38.48
N GLY A 732 -29.83 -4.48 -39.30
CA GLY A 732 -31.24 -4.74 -38.99
C GLY A 732 -31.47 -5.65 -37.78
N ASN A 733 -30.44 -6.38 -37.33
CA ASN A 733 -30.47 -7.30 -36.18
C ASN A 733 -29.69 -6.79 -34.98
N LEU A 734 -29.31 -5.50 -34.94
CA LEU A 734 -28.51 -4.90 -33.89
C LEU A 734 -29.28 -3.81 -33.14
N GLU A 735 -29.26 -3.87 -31.83
CA GLU A 735 -29.77 -2.82 -30.94
C GLU A 735 -28.59 -2.14 -30.25
N MET A 736 -28.42 -0.84 -30.43
CA MET A 736 -27.42 -0.06 -29.73
C MET A 736 -27.79 0.05 -28.24
N LEU A 737 -26.95 -0.49 -27.36
CA LEU A 737 -27.15 -0.35 -25.92
C LEU A 737 -26.47 0.92 -25.39
N VAL A 738 -25.25 1.19 -25.83
CA VAL A 738 -24.48 2.40 -25.46
C VAL A 738 -23.41 2.67 -26.50
N SER A 739 -23.18 3.94 -26.80
CA SER A 739 -22.08 4.40 -27.66
C SER A 739 -21.78 5.88 -27.40
N ASN A 740 -20.53 6.30 -27.56
CA ASN A 740 -20.13 7.70 -27.68
C ASN A 740 -19.90 8.09 -29.18
N SER A 741 -20.29 7.23 -30.12
CA SER A 741 -20.32 7.57 -31.55
C SER A 741 -21.30 8.71 -31.80
N ARG A 742 -20.88 9.68 -32.59
CA ARG A 742 -21.73 10.83 -33.01
C ARG A 742 -22.54 10.54 -34.25
N SER A 743 -22.32 9.39 -34.91
CA SER A 743 -23.12 8.94 -36.00
C SER A 743 -24.58 8.73 -35.59
N LYS A 744 -25.52 9.21 -36.40
CA LYS A 744 -26.95 8.95 -36.22
C LYS A 744 -27.40 7.64 -36.86
N GLU A 745 -26.51 7.01 -37.63
CA GLU A 745 -26.77 5.73 -38.28
C GLU A 745 -26.39 4.59 -37.35
N SER A 746 -27.33 3.68 -37.09
CA SER A 746 -27.12 2.56 -36.13
C SER A 746 -26.08 1.55 -36.58
N ASN A 747 -25.68 1.58 -37.87
CA ASN A 747 -24.66 0.71 -38.45
C ASN A 747 -23.28 1.38 -38.60
N VAL A 748 -23.09 2.58 -38.06
CA VAL A 748 -21.86 3.34 -38.20
C VAL A 748 -21.32 3.68 -36.83
N ILE A 749 -20.09 3.27 -36.56
CA ILE A 749 -19.33 3.67 -35.39
C ILE A 749 -18.21 4.58 -35.89
N ASP A 750 -18.29 5.85 -35.60
CA ASP A 750 -17.31 6.83 -36.09
C ASP A 750 -15.99 6.73 -35.32
N ASP A 751 -15.00 7.51 -35.75
CA ASP A 751 -13.64 7.49 -35.18
C ASP A 751 -13.62 7.88 -33.70
N ILE A 752 -12.73 7.24 -32.94
CA ILE A 752 -12.52 7.41 -31.49
C ILE A 752 -13.84 7.21 -30.76
N SER A 753 -14.36 5.98 -30.88
CA SER A 753 -15.62 5.59 -30.25
C SER A 753 -15.63 4.16 -29.74
N VAL A 754 -16.50 3.94 -28.78
CA VAL A 754 -16.90 2.62 -28.28
C VAL A 754 -18.37 2.43 -28.56
N ALA A 755 -18.75 1.23 -28.96
CA ALA A 755 -20.14 0.82 -29.05
C ALA A 755 -20.35 -0.55 -28.44
N VAL A 756 -21.42 -0.70 -27.69
CA VAL A 756 -21.93 -2.00 -27.20
C VAL A 756 -23.31 -2.20 -27.80
N LEU A 757 -23.46 -3.27 -28.56
CA LEU A 757 -24.68 -3.62 -29.25
C LEU A 757 -25.19 -4.98 -28.78
N LYS A 758 -26.49 -5.12 -28.74
CA LYS A 758 -27.15 -6.42 -28.56
C LYS A 758 -27.55 -6.98 -29.92
N VAL A 759 -27.15 -8.23 -30.16
CA VAL A 759 -27.58 -8.97 -31.33
C VAL A 759 -28.99 -9.49 -31.06
N LEU A 760 -29.95 -9.09 -31.92
CA LEU A 760 -31.36 -9.55 -31.84
C LEU A 760 -31.48 -10.90 -32.51
N SER A 761 -32.14 -11.85 -31.85
CA SER A 761 -32.37 -13.21 -32.33
C SER A 761 -33.37 -13.28 -33.47
#